data_02789327b98a8381623ac730f58d7e66
#
_entry.id   02789327b98a8381623ac730f58d7e66
#
_cell.length_a   1.000
_cell.length_b   1.000
_cell.length_c   1.000
_cell.angle_alpha   90.00
_cell.angle_beta   90.00
_cell.angle_gamma   90.00
#
_symmetry.space_group_name_H-M   'P 1'
#
loop_
_entity.id
_entity.type
_entity.pdbx_description
1 polymer ?
#
loop_
_entity_poly.entity_id
_entity_poly.type
_entity_poly.pdbx_seq_one_letter_code
_entity_poly.pdbx_strand_id
1 'polypeptide(L)'
;MKTHSVRRHALAVAVLLALLPAAAIAQNDSNSQATVASATDKAASKGGQAKAEKAKAVNLSQMVVTASPVAISKMGSSISVSTLGSSQIIDSGAQGAADILRDIPGIRAESSGGDGNANISVRGLPVASGGGKFVQFQLDGMPVLEFGDTAFATPDTFLRPDFNIRRVEVVRGGSASVFASNAPGAVFNFITKTGEHKGGDIGLTYGLGNYDTRRLDFDYGGPITDTTRYHIGGFVHDGQGAKPVGYTAQSGGQLMGNITHDIDGGFLRLNFQYLDDKEPVYLPVPLSITGSNGSPSVNSLAGFSVQSGALQSPYFQRDLALNAAGNRIITNLADGYHSKVHAIGGEAEFKLNGDWKLHEQFRIASNSGSFTGPYPAEVNTAAALAQEIGGAGATLSYANGPNAGQAISNPAALSGNGLATRMHLFNVTLPNMDNATNNLSFSRSFDTASGPVDLQLGYYHSLQHIVQDWHWNTYLQTVQGQNSSLLNVTNAAGQAVTYNGLVAYGTPYWGNCCVRSYDVQYTMDAPFVSASWEPGNWRFDGGLRFDRIRASGSYAGSSGTSVIDVNLDGVIQVPEQTVPVVNNNAAMPVNYSKTHLEYSFGANYLLTTNLALFGRASSGARFNSDRLLFGGGLNANGNAPQGVAVNVVKQYEGGVKWSTKHTSLFVTAFLANTQEQNQDVTSQTHFLISRTYRSKGVEFEGSLDYGAFSMRAGATYTHSRITGDAITPADVGNSPQRQATWVFQASPSYRFGALTVGATLLGTTQSYAGNPNGLVMPGYTQVNAFGRYDINDRMSISLQADNLFNTIGLTEIDQSPGAVQGNGLNTARSILGRTVYASWNYRL
;
A
#
# COMPACT_ATOMS: atom_id res chain seq x y z
N MET A 1 34.52 -0.66 5.49
CA MET A 1 33.48 -0.38 4.51
C MET A 1 33.56 -1.22 3.21
N LYS A 2 34.38 -2.24 3.11
CA LYS A 2 34.49 -3.11 1.90
C LYS A 2 33.98 -4.56 2.08
N THR A 3 33.50 -4.94 3.25
CA THR A 3 33.12 -6.32 3.56
C THR A 3 31.63 -6.62 3.42
N HIS A 4 30.75 -5.62 3.36
CA HIS A 4 29.31 -5.84 3.19
C HIS A 4 28.86 -6.02 1.72
N SER A 5 29.59 -5.46 0.75
CA SER A 5 29.28 -5.60 -0.68
C SER A 5 29.49 -7.03 -1.20
N VAL A 6 30.53 -7.72 -0.72
CA VAL A 6 30.87 -9.07 -1.18
C VAL A 6 29.86 -10.14 -0.74
N ARG A 7 29.21 -9.97 0.42
CA ARG A 7 28.20 -10.94 0.89
C ARG A 7 26.90 -10.86 0.12
N ARG A 8 26.53 -9.69 -0.43
CA ARG A 8 25.28 -9.49 -1.19
C ARG A 8 25.38 -10.09 -2.60
N HIS A 9 26.54 -9.99 -3.25
CA HIS A 9 26.79 -10.62 -4.54
C HIS A 9 26.85 -12.15 -4.43
N ALA A 10 27.28 -12.68 -3.29
CA ALA A 10 27.33 -14.12 -3.05
C ALA A 10 25.94 -14.76 -2.95
N LEU A 11 24.93 -14.02 -2.44
CA LEU A 11 23.55 -14.53 -2.38
C LEU A 11 22.90 -14.60 -3.77
N ALA A 12 23.10 -13.59 -4.61
CA ALA A 12 22.62 -13.59 -5.99
C ALA A 12 23.27 -14.68 -6.84
N VAL A 13 24.57 -14.91 -6.65
CA VAL A 13 25.31 -16.00 -7.33
C VAL A 13 24.94 -17.37 -6.77
N ALA A 14 24.66 -17.49 -5.47
CA ALA A 14 24.23 -18.75 -4.86
C ALA A 14 22.83 -19.18 -5.32
N VAL A 15 21.91 -18.23 -5.54
CA VAL A 15 20.58 -18.50 -6.10
C VAL A 15 20.67 -18.91 -7.57
N LEU A 16 21.54 -18.28 -8.35
CA LEU A 16 21.80 -18.67 -9.73
C LEU A 16 22.46 -20.08 -9.83
N LEU A 17 23.37 -20.40 -8.93
CA LEU A 17 24.03 -21.72 -8.88
C LEU A 17 23.12 -22.83 -8.34
N ALA A 18 22.13 -22.51 -7.49
CA ALA A 18 21.13 -23.47 -7.03
C ALA A 18 20.09 -23.84 -8.10
N LEU A 19 19.90 -23.00 -9.12
CA LEU A 19 18.99 -23.27 -10.23
C LEU A 19 19.65 -24.10 -11.37
N LEU A 20 20.98 -24.11 -11.47
CA LEU A 20 21.70 -24.83 -12.51
C LEU A 20 21.62 -26.38 -12.39
N PRO A 21 21.62 -27.03 -11.21
CA PRO A 21 21.47 -28.47 -11.11
C PRO A 21 20.07 -29.00 -11.47
N ALA A 22 19.03 -28.21 -11.27
CA ALA A 22 17.65 -28.61 -11.59
C ALA A 22 17.41 -28.70 -13.10
N ALA A 23 18.10 -27.90 -13.89
CA ALA A 23 18.02 -27.96 -15.36
C ALA A 23 18.80 -29.19 -15.95
N ALA A 24 19.82 -29.67 -15.23
CA ALA A 24 20.65 -30.81 -15.70
C ALA A 24 20.03 -32.19 -15.40
N ILE A 25 19.11 -32.29 -14.42
CA ILE A 25 18.42 -33.54 -14.07
C ILE A 25 17.21 -33.80 -14.97
N ALA A 26 16.72 -32.82 -15.71
CA ALA A 26 15.52 -32.92 -16.54
C ALA A 26 15.76 -33.49 -17.96
N GLN A 27 16.98 -33.94 -18.28
CA GLN A 27 17.34 -34.40 -19.65
C GLN A 27 17.37 -35.91 -19.87
N ASN A 28 17.07 -36.75 -18.88
CA ASN A 28 16.93 -38.17 -19.07
C ASN A 28 15.65 -38.67 -18.44
N ASP A 29 14.58 -38.76 -19.23
CA ASP A 29 13.66 -39.91 -19.28
C ASP A 29 12.52 -39.60 -20.26
N SER A 30 12.69 -40.11 -21.49
CA SER A 30 11.59 -40.29 -22.44
C SER A 30 11.14 -41.74 -22.35
N ASN A 31 9.90 -41.95 -21.98
CA ASN A 31 9.00 -43.09 -22.26
C ASN A 31 8.35 -43.70 -21.04
N SER A 32 7.09 -43.34 -20.82
CA SER A 32 5.99 -44.31 -20.71
C SER A 32 4.66 -43.57 -20.47
N GLN A 33 3.74 -43.87 -21.38
CA GLN A 33 2.32 -43.52 -21.25
C GLN A 33 1.63 -44.40 -20.22
N ALA A 34 0.86 -43.82 -19.33
CA ALA A 34 -0.37 -44.44 -18.81
C ALA A 34 -1.31 -43.37 -18.24
N THR A 35 -2.48 -43.38 -18.77
CA THR A 35 -3.67 -42.62 -18.49
C THR A 35 -4.30 -42.93 -17.14
N VAL A 36 -4.67 -41.88 -16.34
CA VAL A 36 -5.94 -41.89 -15.64
C VAL A 36 -6.43 -40.43 -15.52
N ALA A 37 -7.63 -40.17 -16.06
CA ALA A 37 -8.29 -38.90 -16.06
C ALA A 37 -9.05 -38.65 -14.76
N SER A 38 -8.89 -37.50 -14.16
CA SER A 38 -9.83 -36.91 -13.22
C SER A 38 -10.64 -35.83 -13.92
N ALA A 39 -11.94 -35.94 -13.83
CA ALA A 39 -12.90 -35.15 -14.57
C ALA A 39 -13.17 -33.79 -13.91
N THR A 40 -12.56 -32.76 -14.42
CA THR A 40 -13.08 -31.36 -14.44
C THR A 40 -12.18 -30.48 -15.30
N ASP A 41 -12.03 -30.84 -16.58
CA ASP A 41 -11.62 -29.92 -17.65
C ASP A 41 -11.63 -30.67 -19.00
N LYS A 42 -12.83 -31.07 -19.43
CA LYS A 42 -13.01 -31.52 -20.81
C LYS A 42 -13.48 -30.36 -21.68
N ALA A 43 -12.58 -29.49 -22.04
CA ALA A 43 -12.64 -28.78 -23.32
C ALA A 43 -11.29 -28.11 -23.60
N ALA A 44 -10.54 -28.77 -24.48
CA ALA A 44 -9.38 -28.23 -25.20
C ALA A 44 -8.05 -28.96 -24.91
N SER A 45 -7.93 -30.18 -25.36
CA SER A 45 -6.64 -30.74 -25.73
C SER A 45 -6.71 -31.34 -27.14
N LYS A 46 -6.36 -30.55 -28.13
CA LYS A 46 -5.73 -31.05 -29.37
C LYS A 46 -4.73 -30.01 -29.88
N GLY A 47 -3.49 -30.37 -29.75
CA GLY A 47 -2.40 -30.10 -30.65
C GLY A 47 -2.05 -28.63 -30.96
N GLY A 48 -0.88 -28.21 -30.56
CA GLY A 48 -0.18 -27.14 -31.24
C GLY A 48 0.33 -26.05 -30.33
N GLN A 49 1.64 -25.99 -30.19
CA GLN A 49 2.48 -24.82 -29.89
C GLN A 49 1.92 -23.83 -28.85
N ALA A 50 2.66 -23.68 -27.76
CA ALA A 50 2.48 -22.60 -26.78
C ALA A 50 2.54 -21.24 -27.50
N LYS A 51 1.41 -20.76 -28.01
CA LYS A 51 1.25 -19.36 -28.38
C LYS A 51 1.32 -18.57 -27.09
N ALA A 52 2.17 -17.55 -27.07
CA ALA A 52 2.17 -16.53 -26.03
C ALA A 52 0.73 -16.24 -25.60
N GLU A 53 0.43 -16.35 -24.30
CA GLU A 53 -0.90 -16.02 -23.78
C GLU A 53 -1.20 -14.59 -24.20
N LYS A 54 -2.12 -14.42 -25.11
CA LYS A 54 -2.65 -13.10 -25.44
C LYS A 54 -3.18 -12.50 -24.16
N ALA A 55 -2.87 -11.24 -23.91
CA ALA A 55 -3.56 -10.46 -22.87
C ALA A 55 -5.05 -10.72 -23.04
N LYS A 56 -5.62 -11.55 -22.17
CA LYS A 56 -7.03 -11.92 -22.25
C LYS A 56 -7.83 -10.73 -21.76
N ALA A 57 -8.85 -10.35 -22.49
CA ALA A 57 -9.90 -9.43 -22.07
C ALA A 57 -10.33 -9.71 -20.63
N VAL A 58 -10.88 -8.75 -19.93
CA VAL A 58 -11.54 -8.97 -18.62
C VAL A 58 -12.50 -10.14 -18.79
N ASN A 59 -12.02 -11.34 -18.47
CA ASN A 59 -12.74 -12.55 -18.83
C ASN A 59 -13.83 -12.79 -17.80
N LEU A 60 -15.08 -12.50 -18.19
CA LEU A 60 -16.26 -12.69 -17.34
C LEU A 60 -16.51 -14.15 -16.98
N SER A 61 -15.94 -15.08 -17.71
CA SER A 61 -15.96 -16.51 -17.37
C SER A 61 -14.84 -16.90 -16.40
N GLN A 62 -13.91 -16.00 -16.13
CA GLN A 62 -12.83 -16.25 -15.15
C GLN A 62 -13.43 -16.51 -13.77
N MET A 63 -12.99 -17.60 -13.16
CA MET A 63 -13.43 -17.97 -11.83
C MET A 63 -12.80 -17.05 -10.79
N VAL A 64 -13.63 -16.55 -9.89
CA VAL A 64 -13.24 -15.72 -8.73
C VAL A 64 -13.31 -16.59 -7.50
N VAL A 65 -12.27 -16.55 -6.69
CA VAL A 65 -12.20 -17.32 -5.43
C VAL A 65 -12.26 -16.41 -4.19
N THR A 66 -11.97 -15.11 -4.37
CA THR A 66 -12.00 -14.14 -3.26
C THR A 66 -13.44 -13.75 -2.93
N ALA A 67 -13.80 -13.75 -1.65
CA ALA A 67 -15.12 -13.34 -1.13
C ALA A 67 -16.30 -14.12 -1.70
N SER A 68 -16.12 -15.42 -1.95
CA SER A 68 -17.17 -16.33 -2.37
C SER A 68 -16.97 -17.71 -1.72
N PRO A 69 -18.05 -18.39 -1.27
CA PRO A 69 -17.93 -19.71 -0.65
C PRO A 69 -17.47 -20.81 -1.63
N VAL A 70 -17.67 -20.59 -2.92
CA VAL A 70 -17.23 -21.46 -4.01
C VAL A 70 -16.68 -20.61 -5.14
N ALA A 71 -15.78 -21.16 -5.93
CA ALA A 71 -15.29 -20.50 -7.12
C ALA A 71 -16.44 -20.22 -8.10
N ILE A 72 -16.63 -18.95 -8.48
CA ILE A 72 -17.76 -18.51 -9.28
C ILE A 72 -17.31 -17.65 -10.46
N SER A 73 -18.02 -17.74 -11.59
CA SER A 73 -17.79 -16.86 -12.73
C SER A 73 -18.23 -15.42 -12.41
N LYS A 74 -17.53 -14.42 -12.98
CA LYS A 74 -17.92 -13.01 -12.84
C LYS A 74 -19.37 -12.77 -13.30
N MET A 75 -19.83 -13.44 -14.35
CA MET A 75 -21.23 -13.32 -14.85
C MET A 75 -22.25 -13.88 -13.89
N GLY A 76 -21.95 -14.99 -13.21
CA GLY A 76 -22.87 -15.64 -12.27
C GLY A 76 -22.87 -15.03 -10.86
N SER A 77 -21.97 -14.08 -10.57
CA SER A 77 -21.83 -13.51 -9.23
C SER A 77 -22.64 -12.23 -9.02
N SER A 78 -23.10 -11.96 -7.82
CA SER A 78 -23.65 -10.67 -7.39
C SER A 78 -22.60 -9.70 -6.83
N ILE A 79 -21.31 -9.98 -7.08
CA ILE A 79 -20.14 -9.30 -6.50
C ILE A 79 -19.50 -8.39 -7.54
N SER A 80 -19.04 -7.19 -7.10
CA SER A 80 -18.21 -6.29 -7.89
C SER A 80 -16.74 -6.70 -7.74
N VAL A 81 -16.21 -7.41 -8.74
CA VAL A 81 -14.83 -7.92 -8.71
C VAL A 81 -14.08 -7.60 -9.98
N SER A 82 -12.83 -7.14 -9.82
CA SER A 82 -11.84 -6.98 -10.89
C SER A 82 -10.70 -7.96 -10.71
N THR A 83 -10.12 -8.39 -11.83
CA THR A 83 -8.99 -9.32 -11.83
C THR A 83 -7.92 -8.83 -12.81
N LEU A 84 -6.68 -8.76 -12.35
CA LEU A 84 -5.50 -8.49 -13.16
C LEU A 84 -4.59 -9.72 -13.17
N GLY A 85 -4.28 -10.25 -14.35
CA GLY A 85 -3.35 -11.37 -14.51
C GLY A 85 -1.89 -10.92 -14.55
N SER A 86 -0.95 -11.86 -14.41
CA SER A 86 0.50 -11.57 -14.35
C SER A 86 1.02 -10.77 -15.55
N SER A 87 0.60 -11.10 -16.77
CA SER A 87 1.02 -10.35 -17.97
C SER A 87 0.56 -8.88 -17.93
N GLN A 88 -0.61 -8.62 -17.37
CA GLN A 88 -1.15 -7.27 -17.23
C GLN A 88 -0.40 -6.47 -16.18
N ILE A 89 -0.02 -7.12 -15.09
CA ILE A 89 0.80 -6.52 -14.04
C ILE A 89 2.19 -6.15 -14.58
N ILE A 90 2.81 -7.04 -15.34
CA ILE A 90 4.12 -6.80 -15.98
C ILE A 90 4.04 -5.67 -17.02
N ASP A 91 3.03 -5.69 -17.89
CA ASP A 91 2.85 -4.67 -18.95
C ASP A 91 2.47 -3.29 -18.39
N SER A 92 1.86 -3.21 -17.18
CA SER A 92 1.57 -1.94 -16.50
C SER A 92 2.82 -1.26 -15.94
N GLY A 93 3.91 -2.00 -15.76
CA GLY A 93 5.14 -1.49 -15.15
C GLY A 93 5.05 -1.18 -13.66
N ALA A 94 4.03 -1.73 -12.99
CA ALA A 94 3.80 -1.49 -11.57
C ALA A 94 5.00 -1.92 -10.73
N GLN A 95 5.52 -1.02 -9.88
CA GLN A 95 6.62 -1.29 -8.97
C GLN A 95 6.14 -1.72 -7.59
N GLY A 96 4.96 -1.25 -7.18
CA GLY A 96 4.36 -1.56 -5.89
C GLY A 96 2.89 -1.99 -5.99
N ALA A 97 2.33 -2.43 -4.86
CA ALA A 97 0.92 -2.85 -4.79
C ALA A 97 -0.04 -1.71 -5.17
N ALA A 98 0.25 -0.48 -4.77
CA ALA A 98 -0.59 0.68 -5.09
C ALA A 98 -0.64 0.99 -6.59
N ASP A 99 0.46 0.77 -7.31
CA ASP A 99 0.51 0.96 -8.76
C ASP A 99 -0.41 -0.03 -9.48
N ILE A 100 -0.44 -1.29 -9.03
CA ILE A 100 -1.37 -2.30 -9.55
C ILE A 100 -2.82 -1.88 -9.28
N LEU A 101 -3.11 -1.36 -8.09
CA LEU A 101 -4.47 -0.99 -7.68
C LEU A 101 -5.01 0.26 -8.40
N ARG A 102 -4.14 1.14 -8.93
CA ARG A 102 -4.58 2.30 -9.74
C ARG A 102 -5.29 1.88 -11.03
N ASP A 103 -5.03 0.68 -11.52
CA ASP A 103 -5.67 0.14 -12.73
C ASP A 103 -7.06 -0.45 -12.47
N ILE A 104 -7.56 -0.36 -11.24
CA ILE A 104 -8.86 -0.93 -10.82
C ILE A 104 -9.90 0.19 -10.65
N PRO A 105 -11.07 0.13 -11.32
CA PRO A 105 -12.16 1.08 -11.10
C PRO A 105 -12.61 1.10 -9.65
N GLY A 106 -13.03 2.26 -9.14
CA GLY A 106 -13.49 2.44 -7.76
C GLY A 106 -12.40 2.54 -6.71
N ILE A 107 -11.14 2.30 -7.09
CA ILE A 107 -9.98 2.43 -6.21
C ILE A 107 -9.23 3.73 -6.53
N ARG A 108 -8.97 4.52 -5.51
CA ARG A 108 -7.97 5.58 -5.55
C ARG A 108 -6.77 5.11 -4.74
N ALA A 109 -5.69 4.76 -5.42
CA ALA A 109 -4.42 4.40 -4.80
C ALA A 109 -3.37 5.45 -5.17
N GLU A 110 -2.71 6.02 -4.18
CA GLU A 110 -1.73 7.10 -4.33
C GLU A 110 -0.33 6.55 -4.05
N SER A 111 0.39 6.12 -5.08
CA SER A 111 1.78 5.63 -4.99
C SER A 111 2.82 6.75 -4.88
N SER A 112 2.40 7.95 -4.46
CA SER A 112 3.26 9.12 -4.31
C SER A 112 4.27 9.03 -3.15
N GLY A 113 4.09 8.07 -2.26
CA GLY A 113 4.98 7.81 -1.12
C GLY A 113 6.21 6.95 -1.43
N GLY A 114 6.30 6.40 -2.65
CA GLY A 114 7.25 5.35 -3.04
C GLY A 114 6.53 4.03 -3.27
N ASP A 115 7.27 2.92 -3.23
CA ASP A 115 6.73 1.58 -3.50
C ASP A 115 5.92 0.99 -2.33
N GLY A 116 5.77 1.73 -1.25
CA GLY A 116 4.92 1.43 -0.10
C GLY A 116 4.36 2.70 0.53
N ASN A 117 3.61 2.56 1.64
CA ASN A 117 2.96 3.64 2.37
C ASN A 117 1.98 4.46 1.52
N ALA A 118 1.25 3.79 0.66
CA ALA A 118 0.26 4.41 -0.20
C ALA A 118 -1.00 4.79 0.57
N ASN A 119 -1.64 5.89 0.15
CA ASN A 119 -2.97 6.25 0.63
C ASN A 119 -4.01 5.62 -0.29
N ILE A 120 -4.91 4.82 0.27
CA ILE A 120 -5.87 4.07 -0.53
C ILE A 120 -7.28 4.33 -0.02
N SER A 121 -8.18 4.67 -0.94
CA SER A 121 -9.61 4.76 -0.68
C SER A 121 -10.42 4.07 -1.75
N VAL A 122 -11.63 3.64 -1.38
CA VAL A 122 -12.54 2.87 -2.21
C VAL A 122 -13.90 3.56 -2.23
N ARG A 123 -14.49 3.78 -3.42
CA ARG A 123 -15.86 4.28 -3.59
C ARG A 123 -16.16 5.55 -2.78
N GLY A 124 -15.16 6.42 -2.59
CA GLY A 124 -15.32 7.67 -1.84
C GLY A 124 -15.47 7.52 -0.33
N LEU A 125 -15.12 6.38 0.23
CA LEU A 125 -14.90 6.22 1.66
C LEU A 125 -13.71 7.09 2.09
N PRO A 126 -13.69 7.59 3.34
CA PRO A 126 -12.64 8.48 3.83
C PRO A 126 -11.22 7.90 3.63
N VAL A 127 -10.31 8.75 3.16
CA VAL A 127 -8.90 8.39 2.96
C VAL A 127 -8.13 8.46 4.29
N ALA A 128 -7.12 7.61 4.44
CA ALA A 128 -6.16 7.67 5.54
C ALA A 128 -4.93 8.50 5.14
N SER A 129 -4.15 8.93 6.12
CA SER A 129 -2.75 9.29 5.95
C SER A 129 -1.88 8.06 6.22
N GLY A 130 -1.54 7.35 5.14
CA GLY A 130 -0.90 6.03 5.18
C GLY A 130 -1.91 4.88 5.24
N GLY A 131 -1.88 4.00 4.22
CA GLY A 131 -2.72 2.82 4.12
C GLY A 131 -4.16 3.05 3.67
N GLY A 132 -4.99 2.05 3.89
CA GLY A 132 -6.40 2.04 3.52
C GLY A 132 -7.30 1.67 4.69
N LYS A 133 -8.07 2.64 5.19
CA LYS A 133 -8.90 2.49 6.42
C LYS A 133 -9.92 1.35 6.35
N PHE A 134 -10.48 1.06 5.18
CA PHE A 134 -11.62 0.17 5.01
C PHE A 134 -11.31 -1.01 4.10
N VAL A 135 -10.03 -1.34 3.94
CA VAL A 135 -9.57 -2.38 3.04
C VAL A 135 -8.60 -3.34 3.72
N GLN A 136 -8.52 -4.56 3.19
CA GLN A 136 -7.56 -5.56 3.62
C GLN A 136 -6.70 -6.02 2.44
N PHE A 137 -5.39 -6.08 2.65
CA PHE A 137 -4.45 -6.70 1.73
C PHE A 137 -4.23 -8.16 2.13
N GLN A 138 -4.36 -9.05 1.16
CA GLN A 138 -4.19 -10.48 1.34
C GLN A 138 -3.14 -11.04 0.39
N LEU A 139 -2.42 -12.04 0.86
CA LEU A 139 -1.60 -12.94 0.07
C LEU A 139 -2.22 -14.34 0.17
N ASP A 140 -2.66 -14.90 -0.97
CA ASP A 140 -3.35 -16.19 -1.05
C ASP A 140 -4.54 -16.32 -0.09
N GLY A 141 -5.33 -15.24 0.06
CA GLY A 141 -6.52 -15.21 0.93
C GLY A 141 -6.25 -14.89 2.40
N MET A 142 -4.98 -14.81 2.83
CA MET A 142 -4.60 -14.49 4.22
C MET A 142 -4.12 -13.04 4.36
N PRO A 143 -4.54 -12.31 5.42
CA PRO A 143 -4.10 -10.94 5.64
C PRO A 143 -2.58 -10.82 5.73
N VAL A 144 -2.02 -9.82 5.05
CA VAL A 144 -0.63 -9.41 5.23
C VAL A 144 -0.44 -8.80 6.62
N LEU A 145 -1.31 -7.87 6.99
CA LEU A 145 -1.57 -7.38 8.35
C LEU A 145 -3.09 -7.31 8.56
N GLU A 146 -3.54 -7.46 9.79
CA GLU A 146 -4.97 -7.42 10.12
C GLU A 146 -5.60 -6.04 9.84
N PHE A 147 -4.83 -4.94 10.04
CA PHE A 147 -5.31 -3.57 9.88
C PHE A 147 -4.70 -2.91 8.64
N GLY A 148 -5.54 -2.29 7.83
CA GLY A 148 -5.13 -1.66 6.56
C GLY A 148 -4.43 -0.32 6.69
N ASP A 149 -4.43 0.32 7.85
CA ASP A 149 -3.94 1.68 8.07
C ASP A 149 -3.14 1.87 9.36
N THR A 150 -2.41 0.87 9.80
CA THR A 150 -1.45 1.02 10.91
C THR A 150 -0.43 2.12 10.57
N ALA A 151 -0.25 3.07 11.49
CA ALA A 151 0.65 4.20 11.26
C ALA A 151 2.08 3.70 11.01
N PHE A 152 2.74 4.20 9.96
CA PHE A 152 4.11 3.85 9.56
C PHE A 152 4.37 2.35 9.30
N ALA A 153 3.32 1.52 9.27
CA ALA A 153 3.39 0.08 9.04
C ALA A 153 2.18 -0.38 8.21
N THR A 154 2.00 0.20 7.03
CA THR A 154 0.90 -0.14 6.13
C THR A 154 1.14 -1.50 5.46
N PRO A 155 0.10 -2.31 5.18
CA PRO A 155 0.28 -3.65 4.62
C PRO A 155 1.04 -3.70 3.29
N ASP A 156 0.92 -2.67 2.44
CA ASP A 156 1.62 -2.57 1.15
C ASP A 156 3.14 -2.49 1.29
N THR A 157 3.65 -2.16 2.47
CA THR A 157 5.10 -2.18 2.73
C THR A 157 5.64 -3.57 3.04
N PHE A 158 4.80 -4.48 3.52
CA PHE A 158 5.11 -5.88 3.79
C PHE A 158 4.69 -6.83 2.66
N LEU A 159 4.16 -6.26 1.56
CA LEU A 159 3.74 -6.96 0.36
C LEU A 159 4.42 -6.37 -0.87
N ARG A 160 5.40 -7.09 -1.42
CA ARG A 160 6.13 -6.70 -2.63
C ARG A 160 5.71 -7.59 -3.79
N PRO A 161 4.97 -7.06 -4.78
CA PRO A 161 4.64 -7.83 -5.99
C PRO A 161 5.90 -8.16 -6.80
N ASP A 162 5.98 -9.41 -7.27
CA ASP A 162 7.03 -9.93 -8.13
C ASP A 162 6.47 -11.00 -9.09
N PHE A 163 7.32 -11.72 -9.79
CA PHE A 163 6.89 -12.75 -10.73
C PHE A 163 6.18 -13.96 -10.11
N ASN A 164 6.20 -14.10 -8.77
CA ASN A 164 5.39 -15.11 -8.10
C ASN A 164 3.89 -14.85 -8.22
N ILE A 165 3.47 -13.59 -8.46
CA ILE A 165 2.05 -13.24 -8.49
C ILE A 165 1.43 -13.71 -9.82
N ARG A 166 0.48 -14.64 -9.70
CA ARG A 166 -0.31 -15.15 -10.84
C ARG A 166 -1.39 -14.14 -11.26
N ARG A 167 -2.08 -13.55 -10.28
CA ARG A 167 -3.13 -12.56 -10.47
C ARG A 167 -3.44 -11.81 -9.20
N VAL A 168 -4.09 -10.66 -9.35
CA VAL A 168 -4.68 -9.91 -8.25
C VAL A 168 -6.19 -9.89 -8.43
N GLU A 169 -6.93 -10.30 -7.41
CA GLU A 169 -8.39 -10.20 -7.32
C GLU A 169 -8.76 -9.07 -6.38
N VAL A 170 -9.58 -8.14 -6.86
CA VAL A 170 -10.05 -6.98 -6.07
C VAL A 170 -11.55 -7.06 -5.95
N VAL A 171 -12.03 -7.38 -4.76
CA VAL A 171 -13.44 -7.40 -4.42
C VAL A 171 -13.78 -6.06 -3.77
N ARG A 172 -14.72 -5.33 -4.37
CA ARG A 172 -15.19 -4.03 -3.88
C ARG A 172 -16.57 -4.17 -3.27
N GLY A 173 -16.83 -3.38 -2.23
CA GLY A 173 -18.14 -3.38 -1.57
C GLY A 173 -18.28 -4.44 -0.51
N GLY A 174 -19.48 -4.59 -0.04
CA GLY A 174 -19.78 -5.24 1.22
C GLY A 174 -19.72 -6.75 1.25
N SER A 175 -19.55 -7.45 0.11
CA SER A 175 -19.28 -8.89 0.13
C SER A 175 -17.97 -9.21 0.83
N ALA A 176 -17.01 -8.29 0.77
CA ALA A 176 -15.75 -8.40 1.49
C ALA A 176 -15.95 -8.59 3.00
N SER A 177 -16.96 -7.94 3.60
CA SER A 177 -17.19 -7.97 5.05
C SER A 177 -17.47 -9.36 5.63
N VAL A 178 -18.06 -10.29 4.86
CA VAL A 178 -18.33 -11.64 5.36
C VAL A 178 -17.10 -12.54 5.28
N PHE A 179 -16.21 -12.30 4.33
CA PHE A 179 -15.07 -13.17 4.05
C PHE A 179 -13.73 -12.62 4.54
N ALA A 180 -13.68 -11.37 5.00
CA ALA A 180 -12.47 -10.73 5.51
C ALA A 180 -12.82 -9.76 6.64
N SER A 181 -12.00 -9.71 7.68
CA SER A 181 -12.09 -8.74 8.77
C SER A 181 -11.58 -7.38 8.34
N ASN A 182 -12.09 -6.31 8.96
CA ASN A 182 -11.62 -4.92 8.74
C ASN A 182 -11.69 -4.44 7.28
N ALA A 183 -12.47 -5.11 6.43
CA ALA A 183 -12.51 -4.88 4.98
C ALA A 183 -13.89 -4.47 4.45
N PRO A 184 -14.66 -3.59 5.12
CA PRO A 184 -16.01 -3.26 4.65
C PRO A 184 -16.04 -2.53 3.30
N GLY A 185 -14.90 -2.01 2.82
CA GLY A 185 -14.78 -1.33 1.53
C GLY A 185 -14.26 -2.21 0.40
N ALA A 186 -13.20 -2.98 0.65
CA ALA A 186 -12.63 -3.90 -0.34
C ALA A 186 -11.63 -4.89 0.25
N VAL A 187 -11.40 -5.98 -0.50
CA VAL A 187 -10.29 -6.92 -0.32
C VAL A 187 -9.41 -6.89 -1.56
N PHE A 188 -8.11 -6.80 -1.36
CA PHE A 188 -7.07 -6.89 -2.39
C PHE A 188 -6.29 -8.19 -2.18
N ASN A 189 -6.61 -9.22 -2.95
CA ASN A 189 -6.01 -10.54 -2.80
C ASN A 189 -4.98 -10.80 -3.91
N PHE A 190 -3.70 -10.89 -3.53
CA PHE A 190 -2.57 -11.24 -4.38
C PHE A 190 -2.40 -12.75 -4.35
N ILE A 191 -2.64 -13.40 -5.47
CA ILE A 191 -2.67 -14.86 -5.59
C ILE A 191 -1.40 -15.32 -6.29
N THR A 192 -0.66 -16.23 -5.64
CA THR A 192 0.62 -16.73 -6.13
C THR A 192 0.46 -17.85 -7.15
N LYS A 193 1.52 -18.10 -7.93
CA LYS A 193 1.66 -19.28 -8.79
C LYS A 193 1.91 -20.51 -7.91
N THR A 194 1.41 -21.67 -8.29
CA THR A 194 1.50 -22.92 -7.53
C THR A 194 2.10 -24.10 -8.32
N GLY A 195 2.74 -23.82 -9.45
CA GLY A 195 3.51 -24.82 -10.20
C GLY A 195 2.67 -25.83 -10.99
N GLU A 196 1.46 -25.45 -11.44
CA GLU A 196 0.61 -26.31 -12.28
C GLU A 196 1.27 -26.65 -13.64
N HIS A 197 2.12 -25.74 -14.12
CA HIS A 197 2.85 -25.91 -15.38
C HIS A 197 4.35 -25.75 -15.12
N LYS A 198 5.16 -26.56 -15.81
CA LYS A 198 6.61 -26.43 -15.77
C LYS A 198 7.06 -25.19 -16.52
N GLY A 199 7.89 -24.37 -15.90
CA GLY A 199 8.46 -23.16 -16.47
C GLY A 199 8.55 -22.04 -15.47
N GLY A 200 9.03 -20.90 -15.94
CA GLY A 200 9.20 -19.67 -15.15
C GLY A 200 9.74 -18.55 -16.00
N ASP A 201 10.03 -17.44 -15.38
CA ASP A 201 10.53 -16.24 -16.06
C ASP A 201 11.73 -15.66 -15.30
N ILE A 202 12.66 -15.04 -16.03
CA ILE A 202 13.73 -14.20 -15.48
C ILE A 202 13.59 -12.82 -16.10
N GLY A 203 13.57 -11.78 -15.28
CA GLY A 203 13.48 -10.38 -15.69
C GLY A 203 14.63 -9.55 -15.15
N LEU A 204 15.23 -8.73 -16.00
CA LEU A 204 16.22 -7.72 -15.62
C LEU A 204 15.66 -6.35 -15.96
N THR A 205 15.53 -5.48 -14.97
CA THR A 205 15.07 -4.10 -15.14
C THR A 205 16.17 -3.12 -14.76
N TYR A 206 16.40 -2.14 -15.62
CA TYR A 206 17.40 -1.09 -15.43
C TYR A 206 16.78 0.29 -15.65
N GLY A 207 16.84 1.14 -14.63
CA GLY A 207 16.41 2.53 -14.68
C GLY A 207 17.32 3.38 -15.54
N LEU A 208 16.74 4.35 -16.23
CA LEU A 208 17.45 5.24 -17.16
C LEU A 208 17.31 6.70 -16.72
N GLY A 209 18.34 7.51 -16.99
CA GLY A 209 18.34 8.92 -16.62
C GLY A 209 18.38 9.14 -15.12
N ASN A 210 17.39 9.83 -14.58
CA ASN A 210 17.30 10.14 -13.15
C ASN A 210 16.64 9.01 -12.32
N TYR A 211 16.13 7.97 -12.98
CA TYR A 211 15.59 6.80 -12.31
C TYR A 211 16.70 5.76 -12.15
N ASP A 212 17.29 5.71 -10.97
CA ASP A 212 18.39 4.79 -10.67
C ASP A 212 17.85 3.58 -9.91
N THR A 213 17.54 2.52 -10.66
CA THR A 213 17.14 1.22 -10.14
C THR A 213 17.72 0.10 -10.97
N ARG A 214 18.06 -0.99 -10.34
CA ARG A 214 18.50 -2.25 -10.94
C ARG A 214 17.76 -3.37 -10.23
N ARG A 215 16.96 -4.13 -10.96
CA ARG A 215 16.14 -5.19 -10.39
C ARG A 215 16.24 -6.45 -11.22
N LEU A 216 16.43 -7.57 -10.53
CA LEU A 216 16.32 -8.93 -11.06
C LEU A 216 15.09 -9.58 -10.43
N ASP A 217 14.13 -9.97 -11.24
CA ASP A 217 13.01 -10.82 -10.87
C ASP A 217 13.22 -12.22 -11.44
N PHE A 218 12.77 -13.24 -10.72
CA PHE A 218 12.81 -14.62 -11.20
C PHE A 218 11.70 -15.44 -10.59
N ASP A 219 11.20 -16.39 -11.34
CA ASP A 219 10.35 -17.45 -10.81
C ASP A 219 10.54 -18.75 -11.58
N TYR A 220 10.24 -19.87 -10.96
CA TYR A 220 10.22 -21.18 -11.60
C TYR A 220 9.34 -22.15 -10.82
N GLY A 221 8.64 -23.04 -11.52
CA GLY A 221 7.84 -24.08 -10.91
C GLY A 221 7.49 -25.20 -11.86
N GLY A 222 6.78 -26.18 -11.33
CA GLY A 222 6.29 -27.31 -12.09
C GLY A 222 6.04 -28.56 -11.25
N PRO A 223 5.49 -29.62 -11.86
CA PRO A 223 5.34 -30.91 -11.20
C PRO A 223 6.69 -31.55 -10.90
N ILE A 224 6.82 -32.09 -9.68
CA ILE A 224 7.91 -32.97 -9.25
C ILE A 224 7.51 -34.42 -9.50
N THR A 225 6.26 -34.76 -9.20
CA THR A 225 5.60 -36.04 -9.47
C THR A 225 4.18 -35.75 -9.98
N ASP A 226 3.43 -36.79 -10.30
CA ASP A 226 2.02 -36.66 -10.74
C ASP A 226 1.12 -36.00 -9.68
N THR A 227 1.52 -36.08 -8.41
CA THR A 227 0.76 -35.54 -7.27
C THR A 227 1.43 -34.39 -6.54
N THR A 228 2.70 -34.08 -6.86
CA THR A 228 3.46 -33.06 -6.14
C THR A 228 4.01 -32.04 -7.10
N ARG A 229 3.79 -30.77 -6.82
CA ARG A 229 4.30 -29.62 -7.59
C ARG A 229 4.83 -28.55 -6.67
N TYR A 230 5.68 -27.68 -7.22
CA TYR A 230 6.26 -26.58 -6.47
C TYR A 230 6.33 -25.31 -7.31
N HIS A 231 6.46 -24.19 -6.62
CA HIS A 231 6.80 -22.91 -7.22
C HIS A 231 7.75 -22.15 -6.29
N ILE A 232 8.72 -21.46 -6.83
CA ILE A 232 9.67 -20.61 -6.12
C ILE A 232 10.00 -19.41 -7.00
N GLY A 233 10.16 -18.24 -6.39
CA GLY A 233 10.59 -17.05 -7.08
C GLY A 233 10.80 -15.89 -6.11
N GLY A 234 11.22 -14.76 -6.67
CA GLY A 234 11.54 -13.58 -5.89
C GLY A 234 12.17 -12.49 -6.71
N PHE A 235 12.70 -11.50 -6.02
CA PHE A 235 13.49 -10.44 -6.64
C PHE A 235 14.63 -9.99 -5.73
N VAL A 236 15.61 -9.32 -6.35
CA VAL A 236 16.63 -8.50 -5.68
C VAL A 236 16.77 -7.20 -6.43
N HIS A 237 17.00 -6.11 -5.71
CA HIS A 237 17.19 -4.79 -6.33
C HIS A 237 18.16 -3.91 -5.55
N ASP A 238 18.68 -2.88 -6.24
CA ASP A 238 19.41 -1.78 -5.65
C ASP A 238 19.27 -0.50 -6.49
N GLY A 239 19.46 0.67 -5.85
CA GLY A 239 19.40 1.96 -6.53
C GLY A 239 19.07 3.12 -5.59
N GLN A 240 18.82 4.28 -6.19
CA GLN A 240 18.34 5.46 -5.46
C GLN A 240 16.80 5.59 -5.47
N GLY A 241 16.14 4.89 -6.40
CA GLY A 241 14.70 5.00 -6.63
C GLY A 241 14.33 6.11 -7.61
N ALA A 242 13.08 6.56 -7.54
CA ALA A 242 12.51 7.52 -8.50
C ALA A 242 12.98 8.96 -8.31
N LYS A 243 13.61 9.29 -7.19
CA LYS A 243 14.18 10.61 -6.91
C LYS A 243 15.68 10.49 -6.57
N PRO A 244 16.52 11.38 -7.08
CA PRO A 244 17.97 11.34 -6.82
C PRO A 244 18.25 11.82 -5.39
N VAL A 245 18.44 10.89 -4.46
CA VAL A 245 18.72 11.15 -3.04
C VAL A 245 20.23 11.23 -2.73
N GLY A 246 21.08 10.80 -3.68
CA GLY A 246 22.55 10.87 -3.56
C GLY A 246 23.17 9.67 -2.83
N TYR A 247 22.40 8.63 -2.52
CA TYR A 247 22.87 7.39 -1.91
C TYR A 247 21.94 6.22 -2.33
N THR A 248 22.39 4.98 -2.10
CA THR A 248 21.55 3.79 -2.33
C THR A 248 20.43 3.75 -1.30
N ALA A 249 19.20 4.07 -1.73
CA ALA A 249 17.99 4.10 -0.92
C ALA A 249 17.06 2.90 -1.16
N GLN A 250 17.17 2.26 -2.32
CA GLN A 250 16.54 0.97 -2.59
C GLN A 250 17.59 -0.14 -2.44
N SER A 251 17.30 -1.17 -1.67
CA SER A 251 18.17 -2.35 -1.61
C SER A 251 17.50 -3.47 -0.83
N GLY A 252 17.61 -4.67 -1.34
CA GLY A 252 17.06 -5.83 -0.67
C GLY A 252 16.45 -6.80 -1.64
N GLY A 253 15.42 -7.52 -1.17
CA GLY A 253 14.72 -8.46 -2.01
C GLY A 253 13.80 -9.39 -1.24
N GLN A 254 13.16 -10.25 -2.01
CA GLN A 254 12.16 -11.22 -1.56
C GLN A 254 12.45 -12.60 -2.13
N LEU A 255 12.14 -13.62 -1.35
CA LEU A 255 12.03 -15.00 -1.81
C LEU A 255 10.71 -15.57 -1.30
N MET A 256 9.90 -16.09 -2.20
CA MET A 256 8.66 -16.80 -1.87
C MET A 256 8.65 -18.16 -2.56
N GLY A 257 7.91 -19.10 -1.98
CA GLY A 257 7.70 -20.38 -2.63
C GLY A 257 6.63 -21.21 -1.93
N ASN A 258 6.18 -22.21 -2.65
CA ASN A 258 5.22 -23.17 -2.12
C ASN A 258 5.48 -24.57 -2.70
N ILE A 259 4.99 -25.57 -1.98
CA ILE A 259 4.89 -26.94 -2.42
C ILE A 259 3.46 -27.43 -2.18
N THR A 260 2.87 -28.04 -3.19
CA THR A 260 1.51 -28.59 -3.15
C THR A 260 1.57 -30.08 -3.41
N HIS A 261 0.90 -30.86 -2.56
CA HIS A 261 0.70 -32.28 -2.72
C HIS A 261 -0.79 -32.59 -2.84
N ASP A 262 -1.19 -33.12 -3.98
CA ASP A 262 -2.57 -33.54 -4.24
C ASP A 262 -2.81 -34.90 -3.59
N ILE A 263 -3.90 -35.03 -2.86
CA ILE A 263 -4.36 -36.23 -2.19
C ILE A 263 -5.73 -36.66 -2.71
N ASP A 264 -6.20 -37.84 -2.38
CA ASP A 264 -7.54 -38.26 -2.75
C ASP A 264 -8.60 -37.33 -2.12
N GLY A 265 -9.32 -36.60 -3.00
CA GLY A 265 -10.36 -35.67 -2.59
C GLY A 265 -9.88 -34.33 -2.04
N GLY A 266 -8.62 -33.89 -2.28
CA GLY A 266 -8.13 -32.60 -1.83
C GLY A 266 -6.66 -32.37 -2.11
N PHE A 267 -6.06 -31.48 -1.33
CA PHE A 267 -4.63 -31.16 -1.43
C PHE A 267 -4.10 -30.63 -0.09
N LEU A 268 -2.79 -30.64 0.02
CA LEU A 268 -2.00 -29.97 1.07
C LEU A 268 -1.03 -29.02 0.41
N ARG A 269 -0.95 -27.79 0.87
CA ARG A 269 0.04 -26.79 0.42
C ARG A 269 0.74 -26.16 1.62
N LEU A 270 2.05 -26.04 1.50
CA LEU A 270 2.86 -25.22 2.39
C LEU A 270 3.48 -24.09 1.59
N ASN A 271 3.53 -22.91 2.16
CA ASN A 271 4.15 -21.73 1.57
C ASN A 271 5.10 -21.05 2.56
N PHE A 272 6.06 -20.30 2.02
CA PHE A 272 6.94 -19.45 2.80
C PHE A 272 7.17 -18.12 2.10
N GLN A 273 7.50 -17.09 2.88
CA GLN A 273 7.91 -15.78 2.42
C GLN A 273 9.09 -15.30 3.28
N TYR A 274 10.12 -14.81 2.60
CA TYR A 274 11.22 -14.06 3.17
C TYR A 274 11.31 -12.72 2.45
N LEU A 275 11.27 -11.62 3.20
CA LEU A 275 11.47 -10.26 2.70
C LEU A 275 12.46 -9.55 3.62
N ASP A 276 13.47 -8.90 3.05
CA ASP A 276 14.33 -7.89 3.71
C ASP A 276 14.60 -6.81 2.68
N ASP A 277 13.81 -5.73 2.76
CA ASP A 277 13.70 -4.76 1.70
C ASP A 277 13.66 -3.33 2.21
N LYS A 278 14.43 -2.45 1.57
CA LYS A 278 14.55 -1.03 1.87
C LYS A 278 14.12 -0.21 0.68
N GLU A 279 13.27 0.78 0.94
CA GLU A 279 12.73 1.70 -0.04
C GLU A 279 12.82 3.14 0.45
N PRO A 280 13.04 4.11 -0.44
CA PRO A 280 12.99 5.51 -0.04
C PRO A 280 11.57 5.92 0.36
N VAL A 281 11.47 6.77 1.38
CA VAL A 281 10.22 7.37 1.83
C VAL A 281 10.07 8.74 1.20
N TYR A 282 9.05 8.91 0.35
CA TYR A 282 8.74 10.22 -0.23
C TYR A 282 7.59 10.88 0.53
N LEU A 283 7.95 11.76 1.46
CA LEU A 283 7.03 12.62 2.22
C LEU A 283 6.66 13.88 1.42
N PRO A 284 5.70 14.70 1.87
CA PRO A 284 5.42 16.00 1.27
C PRO A 284 6.69 16.83 1.04
N VAL A 285 6.68 17.62 -0.01
CA VAL A 285 7.83 18.46 -0.41
C VAL A 285 7.40 19.93 -0.52
N PRO A 286 8.34 20.88 -0.33
CA PRO A 286 8.06 22.31 -0.51
C PRO A 286 7.68 22.65 -1.95
N LEU A 287 6.68 23.51 -2.10
CA LEU A 287 6.23 24.04 -3.38
C LEU A 287 5.58 25.43 -3.21
N SER A 288 5.30 26.10 -4.34
CA SER A 288 4.55 27.35 -4.35
C SER A 288 3.18 27.17 -5.00
N ILE A 289 2.17 27.73 -4.39
CA ILE A 289 0.82 27.84 -4.94
C ILE A 289 0.55 29.31 -5.28
N THR A 290 0.07 29.57 -6.47
CA THR A 290 -0.32 30.90 -6.95
C THR A 290 -1.72 30.86 -7.57
N GLY A 291 -2.36 32.01 -7.74
CA GLY A 291 -3.72 32.11 -8.25
C GLY A 291 -4.77 32.17 -7.14
N SER A 292 -6.02 31.77 -7.42
CA SER A 292 -7.07 31.71 -6.41
C SER A 292 -7.17 30.31 -5.80
N ASN A 293 -7.70 30.21 -4.58
CA ASN A 293 -7.92 28.91 -3.93
C ASN A 293 -8.86 27.99 -4.72
N GLY A 294 -9.76 28.53 -5.53
CA GLY A 294 -10.67 27.75 -6.39
C GLY A 294 -10.03 27.34 -7.73
N SER A 295 -8.91 27.98 -8.14
CA SER A 295 -8.16 27.69 -9.35
C SER A 295 -6.68 27.96 -9.13
N PRO A 296 -6.01 27.15 -8.29
CA PRO A 296 -4.61 27.34 -7.98
C PRO A 296 -3.71 26.81 -9.08
N SER A 297 -2.56 27.46 -9.26
CA SER A 297 -1.42 26.96 -10.03
C SER A 297 -0.36 26.45 -9.08
N VAL A 298 0.11 25.24 -9.33
CA VAL A 298 1.13 24.55 -8.52
C VAL A 298 2.47 24.67 -9.23
N ASN A 299 3.48 25.20 -8.54
CA ASN A 299 4.78 25.48 -9.11
C ASN A 299 5.91 24.91 -8.25
N SER A 300 6.96 24.45 -8.93
CA SER A 300 8.23 24.14 -8.30
C SER A 300 8.90 25.42 -7.80
N LEU A 301 9.72 25.29 -6.76
CA LEU A 301 10.57 26.37 -6.27
C LEU A 301 11.88 26.43 -7.09
N ALA A 302 12.55 27.58 -7.12
CA ALA A 302 13.88 27.65 -7.69
C ALA A 302 14.79 26.65 -6.95
N GLY A 303 15.48 25.79 -7.69
CA GLY A 303 16.35 24.75 -7.15
C GLY A 303 15.65 23.56 -6.47
N PHE A 304 14.30 23.50 -6.50
CA PHE A 304 13.53 22.40 -5.93
C PHE A 304 12.33 22.00 -6.79
N SER A 305 12.40 20.85 -7.47
CA SER A 305 11.31 20.32 -8.28
C SER A 305 10.28 19.57 -7.43
N VAL A 306 9.00 19.82 -7.65
CA VAL A 306 7.91 19.07 -6.99
C VAL A 306 7.95 17.59 -7.35
N GLN A 307 8.28 17.25 -8.61
CA GLN A 307 8.27 15.87 -9.09
C GLN A 307 9.52 15.07 -8.70
N SER A 308 10.71 15.68 -8.77
CA SER A 308 12.00 15.00 -8.61
C SER A 308 12.81 15.47 -7.41
N GLY A 309 12.43 16.55 -6.75
CA GLY A 309 13.12 17.05 -5.56
C GLY A 309 12.95 16.10 -4.38
N ALA A 310 14.04 15.93 -3.62
CA ALA A 310 14.06 15.18 -2.38
C ALA A 310 14.74 16.00 -1.29
N LEU A 311 14.23 15.91 -0.07
CA LEU A 311 14.89 16.48 1.12
C LEU A 311 15.93 15.52 1.70
N GLN A 312 15.91 14.26 1.29
CA GLN A 312 16.99 13.31 1.55
C GLN A 312 18.30 13.82 0.94
N SER A 313 19.42 13.63 1.63
CA SER A 313 20.70 14.16 1.21
C SER A 313 21.85 13.23 1.59
N PRO A 314 22.88 13.08 0.74
CA PRO A 314 24.09 12.31 1.08
C PRO A 314 24.86 12.93 2.25
N TYR A 315 24.62 14.20 2.58
CA TYR A 315 25.28 14.89 3.67
C TYR A 315 24.62 14.65 5.03
N PHE A 316 23.38 14.11 5.04
CA PHE A 316 22.65 13.78 6.26
C PHE A 316 22.12 12.35 6.19
N GLN A 317 22.88 11.40 6.73
CA GLN A 317 22.53 9.97 6.70
C GLN A 317 22.43 9.32 8.08
N ARG A 318 22.66 10.07 9.16
CA ARG A 318 22.67 9.52 10.53
C ARG A 318 21.93 10.45 11.47
N ASP A 319 20.97 9.89 12.19
CA ASP A 319 20.26 10.56 13.27
C ASP A 319 20.60 9.88 14.60
N LEU A 320 20.89 10.69 15.62
CA LEU A 320 21.10 10.24 16.98
C LEU A 320 19.88 10.65 17.82
N ALA A 321 19.21 9.67 18.41
CA ALA A 321 18.01 9.88 19.22
C ALA A 321 18.03 9.03 20.49
N LEU A 322 17.04 9.21 21.36
CA LEU A 322 16.74 8.29 22.47
C LEU A 322 15.51 7.46 22.11
N ASN A 323 15.59 6.16 22.31
CA ASN A 323 14.42 5.28 22.22
C ASN A 323 13.53 5.42 23.46
N ALA A 324 12.38 4.72 23.48
CA ALA A 324 11.45 4.77 24.60
C ALA A 324 12.03 4.31 25.95
N ALA A 325 13.09 3.51 25.95
CA ALA A 325 13.79 3.10 27.17
C ALA A 325 14.85 4.10 27.63
N GLY A 326 15.02 5.24 26.90
CA GLY A 326 16.05 6.24 27.18
C GLY A 326 17.46 5.85 26.69
N ASN A 327 17.58 4.77 25.91
CA ASN A 327 18.84 4.36 25.34
C ASN A 327 19.12 5.12 24.04
N ARG A 328 20.41 5.44 23.82
CA ARG A 328 20.86 6.06 22.56
C ARG A 328 20.73 5.09 21.40
N ILE A 329 20.17 5.58 20.33
CA ILE A 329 20.08 4.86 19.06
C ILE A 329 20.59 5.74 17.92
N ILE A 330 21.19 5.09 16.94
CA ILE A 330 21.65 5.76 15.71
C ILE A 330 20.89 5.13 14.55
N THR A 331 20.09 5.94 13.90
CA THR A 331 19.33 5.53 12.72
C THR A 331 20.10 5.91 11.45
N ASN A 332 20.15 5.00 10.48
CA ASN A 332 20.62 5.29 9.14
C ASN A 332 19.43 5.73 8.27
N LEU A 333 19.44 6.98 7.80
CA LEU A 333 18.37 7.55 6.99
C LEU A 333 18.23 6.85 5.62
N ALA A 334 19.29 6.19 5.16
CA ALA A 334 19.24 5.37 3.94
C ALA A 334 18.40 4.11 4.11
N ASP A 335 18.02 3.73 5.34
CA ASP A 335 17.10 2.62 5.55
C ASP A 335 15.67 2.96 5.09
N GLY A 336 15.26 4.24 5.11
CA GLY A 336 13.99 4.70 4.59
C GLY A 336 12.81 3.91 5.15
N TYR A 337 12.09 3.23 4.28
CA TYR A 337 11.16 2.17 4.63
C TYR A 337 11.90 0.84 4.62
N HIS A 338 12.15 0.26 5.77
CA HIS A 338 12.81 -1.03 5.89
C HIS A 338 11.80 -2.07 6.38
N SER A 339 11.39 -2.98 5.52
CA SER A 339 10.41 -4.03 5.81
C SER A 339 11.09 -5.39 5.87
N LYS A 340 10.81 -6.15 6.93
CA LYS A 340 11.25 -7.53 7.11
C LYS A 340 10.06 -8.43 7.35
N VAL A 341 9.98 -9.53 6.61
CA VAL A 341 8.95 -10.56 6.76
C VAL A 341 9.60 -11.93 6.74
N HIS A 342 9.31 -12.73 7.75
CA HIS A 342 9.55 -14.16 7.75
C HIS A 342 8.20 -14.85 8.00
N ALA A 343 7.61 -15.43 6.97
CA ALA A 343 6.31 -16.04 7.10
C ALA A 343 6.32 -17.50 6.62
N ILE A 344 5.51 -18.30 7.29
CA ILE A 344 5.10 -19.62 6.84
C ILE A 344 3.58 -19.66 6.80
N GLY A 345 3.04 -20.43 5.88
CA GLY A 345 1.61 -20.63 5.76
C GLY A 345 1.28 -22.02 5.25
N GLY A 346 0.03 -22.35 5.33
CA GLY A 346 -0.48 -23.59 4.79
C GLY A 346 -1.92 -23.47 4.36
N GLU A 347 -2.28 -24.33 3.41
CA GLU A 347 -3.63 -24.50 2.92
C GLU A 347 -3.90 -25.98 2.73
N ALA A 348 -5.06 -26.43 3.16
CA ALA A 348 -5.48 -27.81 3.03
C ALA A 348 -6.95 -27.89 2.64
N GLU A 349 -7.28 -28.76 1.69
CA GLU A 349 -8.66 -29.15 1.39
C GLU A 349 -8.79 -30.67 1.55
N PHE A 350 -9.86 -31.11 2.22
CA PHE A 350 -10.20 -32.51 2.42
C PHE A 350 -11.66 -32.74 2.11
N LYS A 351 -11.96 -33.72 1.29
CA LYS A 351 -13.31 -34.26 1.16
C LYS A 351 -13.62 -35.18 2.32
N LEU A 352 -14.67 -34.85 3.07
CA LEU A 352 -15.16 -35.63 4.21
C LEU A 352 -16.38 -36.48 3.84
N ASN A 353 -16.80 -37.35 4.74
CA ASN A 353 -18.01 -38.13 4.57
C ASN A 353 -19.26 -37.24 4.35
N GLY A 354 -20.19 -37.69 3.52
CA GLY A 354 -21.43 -36.97 3.22
C GLY A 354 -21.21 -35.72 2.36
N ASP A 355 -20.18 -35.71 1.51
CA ASP A 355 -19.82 -34.64 0.56
C ASP A 355 -19.49 -33.31 1.21
N TRP A 356 -19.19 -33.28 2.49
CA TRP A 356 -18.61 -32.14 3.12
C TRP A 356 -17.14 -31.96 2.68
N LYS A 357 -16.72 -30.70 2.54
CA LYS A 357 -15.33 -30.32 2.35
C LYS A 357 -14.87 -29.52 3.56
N LEU A 358 -13.72 -29.88 4.10
CA LEU A 358 -13.00 -29.05 5.05
C LEU A 358 -11.95 -28.26 4.29
N HIS A 359 -11.90 -26.97 4.52
CA HIS A 359 -10.85 -26.09 4.02
C HIS A 359 -10.22 -25.35 5.20
N GLU A 360 -8.92 -25.44 5.28
CA GLU A 360 -8.09 -24.85 6.32
C GLU A 360 -7.01 -23.99 5.69
N GLN A 361 -6.86 -22.77 6.18
CA GLN A 361 -5.75 -21.89 5.83
C GLN A 361 -5.15 -21.25 7.08
N PHE A 362 -3.83 -21.18 7.14
CA PHE A 362 -3.15 -20.41 8.17
C PHE A 362 -1.94 -19.66 7.62
N ARG A 363 -1.61 -18.55 8.28
CA ARG A 363 -0.37 -17.81 8.06
C ARG A 363 0.18 -17.34 9.39
N ILE A 364 1.49 -17.55 9.62
CA ILE A 364 2.22 -17.04 10.78
C ILE A 364 3.39 -16.22 10.20
N ALA A 365 3.47 -14.96 10.59
CA ALA A 365 4.49 -14.07 10.11
C ALA A 365 5.14 -13.30 11.26
N SER A 366 6.47 -13.29 11.25
CA SER A 366 7.27 -12.34 12.02
C SER A 366 7.58 -11.17 11.12
N ASN A 367 7.00 -10.03 11.46
CA ASN A 367 7.12 -8.78 10.72
C ASN A 367 7.81 -7.73 11.60
N SER A 368 8.76 -7.00 11.03
CA SER A 368 9.44 -5.89 11.71
C SER A 368 10.00 -4.90 10.71
N GLY A 369 10.56 -3.79 11.20
CA GLY A 369 11.17 -2.82 10.31
C GLY A 369 11.42 -1.45 10.93
N SER A 370 11.46 -0.46 10.05
CA SER A 370 11.56 0.95 10.43
C SER A 370 10.97 1.86 9.35
N PHE A 371 10.62 3.06 9.75
CA PHE A 371 10.22 4.15 8.86
C PHE A 371 11.06 5.38 9.17
N THR A 372 11.83 5.88 8.18
CA THR A 372 12.67 7.05 8.35
C THR A 372 12.57 7.97 7.15
N GLY A 373 12.15 9.23 7.36
CA GLY A 373 12.00 10.19 6.28
C GLY A 373 11.95 11.64 6.74
N PRO A 374 12.56 12.57 5.98
CA PRO A 374 12.53 14.01 6.27
C PRO A 374 11.16 14.60 5.91
N TYR A 375 10.54 15.28 6.87
CA TYR A 375 9.27 15.96 6.72
C TYR A 375 9.44 17.47 6.88
N PRO A 376 9.07 18.31 5.90
CA PRO A 376 9.16 19.77 5.99
C PRO A 376 8.03 20.34 6.84
N ALA A 377 8.19 20.31 8.16
CA ALA A 377 7.18 20.79 9.12
C ALA A 377 6.87 22.28 8.99
N GLU A 378 7.85 23.06 8.55
CA GLU A 378 7.70 24.48 8.24
C GLU A 378 8.67 24.84 7.12
N VAL A 379 8.19 25.60 6.14
CA VAL A 379 9.02 26.17 5.06
C VAL A 379 8.87 27.68 5.11
N ASN A 380 9.98 28.38 5.25
CA ASN A 380 9.99 29.84 5.35
C ASN A 380 11.31 30.41 4.79
N THR A 381 11.44 31.74 4.75
CA THR A 381 12.76 32.34 4.44
C THR A 381 13.80 31.89 5.48
N ALA A 382 14.99 31.63 5.02
CA ALA A 382 16.08 31.21 5.91
C ALA A 382 16.36 32.21 7.03
N ALA A 383 16.20 33.52 6.73
CA ALA A 383 16.33 34.60 7.74
C ALA A 383 15.22 34.55 8.80
N ALA A 384 13.96 34.28 8.40
CA ALA A 384 12.84 34.17 9.34
C ALA A 384 13.01 32.99 10.29
N LEU A 385 13.38 31.82 9.76
CA LEU A 385 13.64 30.63 10.58
C LEU A 385 14.84 30.82 11.52
N ALA A 386 15.91 31.48 11.05
CA ALA A 386 17.05 31.83 11.90
C ALA A 386 16.62 32.70 13.08
N GLN A 387 15.81 33.75 12.82
CA GLN A 387 15.29 34.64 13.85
C GLN A 387 14.33 33.93 14.82
N GLU A 388 13.51 33.04 14.32
CA GLU A 388 12.57 32.27 15.15
C GLU A 388 13.31 31.32 16.10
N ILE A 389 14.36 30.66 15.61
CA ILE A 389 15.16 29.69 16.39
C ILE A 389 16.16 30.38 17.32
N GLY A 390 16.86 31.41 16.83
CA GLY A 390 17.99 32.04 17.54
C GLY A 390 17.69 33.44 18.07
N GLY A 391 16.51 33.98 17.84
CA GLY A 391 16.12 35.33 18.22
C GLY A 391 16.61 36.40 17.23
N ALA A 392 16.26 37.66 17.51
CA ALA A 392 16.67 38.79 16.67
C ALA A 392 18.18 38.87 16.54
N GLY A 393 18.69 39.10 15.32
CA GLY A 393 20.14 39.16 15.03
C GLY A 393 20.80 37.78 14.90
N ALA A 394 20.07 36.70 14.89
CA ALA A 394 20.61 35.37 14.65
C ALA A 394 21.21 35.24 13.24
N THR A 395 22.30 34.48 13.13
CA THR A 395 23.05 34.23 11.92
C THR A 395 23.05 32.75 11.56
N LEU A 396 23.30 32.45 10.29
CA LEU A 396 23.30 31.10 9.73
C LEU A 396 24.70 30.69 9.25
N SER A 397 25.01 29.41 9.38
CA SER A 397 26.13 28.76 8.72
C SER A 397 25.74 27.36 8.24
N TYR A 398 26.48 26.81 7.28
CA TYR A 398 26.31 25.42 6.85
C TYR A 398 26.85 24.48 7.95
N ALA A 399 26.01 23.51 8.34
CA ALA A 399 26.40 22.51 9.33
C ALA A 399 27.13 21.31 8.68
N ASN A 400 26.83 21.02 7.41
CA ASN A 400 27.43 19.91 6.69
C ASN A 400 27.54 20.22 5.18
N GLY A 401 27.94 19.21 4.39
CA GLY A 401 28.11 19.35 2.95
C GLY A 401 29.41 20.06 2.57
N PRO A 402 29.55 20.45 1.29
CA PRO A 402 30.82 21.03 0.78
C PRO A 402 31.16 22.39 1.38
N ASN A 403 30.17 23.09 1.95
CA ASN A 403 30.34 24.42 2.55
C ASN A 403 30.35 24.38 4.10
N ALA A 404 30.48 23.19 4.70
CA ALA A 404 30.45 23.04 6.17
C ALA A 404 31.32 24.09 6.90
N GLY A 405 30.73 24.72 7.92
CA GLY A 405 31.40 25.79 8.71
C GLY A 405 31.35 27.18 8.08
N GLN A 406 31.00 27.35 6.80
CA GLN A 406 30.94 28.68 6.17
C GLN A 406 29.70 29.44 6.63
N ALA A 407 29.91 30.72 6.99
CA ALA A 407 28.82 31.63 7.31
C ALA A 407 27.98 31.98 6.06
N ILE A 408 26.66 32.08 6.24
CA ILE A 408 25.72 32.50 5.21
C ILE A 408 25.45 34.01 5.36
N SER A 409 26.24 34.81 4.67
CA SER A 409 26.18 36.28 4.74
C SER A 409 24.93 36.86 4.09
N ASN A 410 24.36 36.18 3.14
CA ASN A 410 23.11 36.57 2.43
C ASN A 410 22.10 35.42 2.45
N PRO A 411 21.29 35.27 3.52
CA PRO A 411 20.26 34.24 3.59
C PRO A 411 19.24 34.30 2.46
N ALA A 412 18.96 35.50 1.89
CA ALA A 412 18.01 35.64 0.79
C ALA A 412 18.47 35.00 -0.52
N ALA A 413 19.76 34.72 -0.67
CA ALA A 413 20.33 34.04 -1.84
C ALA A 413 20.58 32.54 -1.60
N LEU A 414 20.23 32.02 -0.41
CA LEU A 414 20.47 30.62 -0.03
C LEU A 414 19.80 29.69 -1.05
N SER A 415 20.55 28.75 -1.60
CA SER A 415 20.09 27.78 -2.60
C SER A 415 19.33 28.38 -3.82
N GLY A 416 19.52 29.68 -4.09
CA GLY A 416 18.85 30.41 -5.18
C GLY A 416 17.38 30.74 -4.92
N ASN A 417 16.79 30.35 -3.78
CA ASN A 417 15.42 30.63 -3.40
C ASN A 417 15.26 31.33 -2.04
N GLY A 418 16.34 31.45 -1.26
CA GLY A 418 16.34 32.09 0.05
C GLY A 418 15.56 31.32 1.14
N LEU A 419 15.22 30.06 0.91
CA LEU A 419 14.36 29.28 1.78
C LEU A 419 15.16 28.26 2.61
N ALA A 420 14.64 28.00 3.80
CA ALA A 420 14.99 26.86 4.62
C ALA A 420 13.75 26.12 5.09
N THR A 421 13.91 24.93 5.59
CA THR A 421 12.85 24.17 6.22
C THR A 421 13.24 23.74 7.63
N ARG A 422 12.32 23.95 8.59
CA ARG A 422 12.34 23.24 9.86
C ARG A 422 11.84 21.83 9.55
N MET A 423 12.76 20.89 9.51
CA MET A 423 12.51 19.53 9.12
C MET A 423 12.32 18.67 10.36
N HIS A 424 11.18 18.01 10.51
CA HIS A 424 11.02 16.90 11.44
C HIS A 424 11.45 15.60 10.76
N LEU A 425 12.43 14.93 11.34
CA LEU A 425 12.81 13.62 10.86
C LEU A 425 11.83 12.60 11.44
N PHE A 426 10.94 12.07 10.61
CA PHE A 426 10.14 10.92 10.98
C PHE A 426 11.08 9.75 11.19
N ASN A 427 11.14 9.26 12.40
CA ASN A 427 12.02 8.17 12.80
C ASN A 427 11.24 7.25 13.74
N VAL A 428 10.83 6.10 13.19
CA VAL A 428 9.99 5.10 13.87
C VAL A 428 10.66 3.75 13.72
N THR A 429 10.86 3.06 14.82
CA THR A 429 11.18 1.64 14.79
C THR A 429 9.90 0.82 14.95
N LEU A 430 9.85 -0.31 14.27
CA LEU A 430 8.77 -1.30 14.27
C LEU A 430 9.35 -2.63 14.78
N PRO A 431 9.56 -2.76 16.10
CA PRO A 431 10.23 -3.94 16.65
C PRO A 431 9.42 -5.22 16.46
N ASN A 432 8.09 -5.10 16.45
CA ASN A 432 7.20 -6.24 16.34
C ASN A 432 5.87 -5.83 15.69
N MET A 433 5.61 -6.40 14.51
CA MET A 433 4.36 -6.32 13.77
C MET A 433 3.87 -7.73 13.44
N ASP A 434 4.22 -8.72 14.28
CA ASP A 434 3.93 -10.14 14.05
C ASP A 434 2.43 -10.39 13.98
N ASN A 435 2.05 -11.31 13.09
CA ASN A 435 0.67 -11.77 13.02
C ASN A 435 0.57 -13.30 12.85
N ALA A 436 -0.53 -13.85 13.37
CA ALA A 436 -0.90 -15.22 13.13
C ALA A 436 -2.39 -15.25 12.79
N THR A 437 -2.73 -15.85 11.68
CA THR A 437 -4.10 -15.97 11.18
C THR A 437 -4.45 -17.41 10.86
N ASN A 438 -5.69 -17.77 11.14
CA ASN A 438 -6.26 -19.08 10.83
C ASN A 438 -7.69 -18.91 10.31
N ASN A 439 -8.05 -19.63 9.26
CA ASN A 439 -9.39 -19.63 8.67
C ASN A 439 -9.84 -21.05 8.36
N LEU A 440 -10.62 -21.62 9.25
CA LEU A 440 -11.18 -22.96 9.11
C LEU A 440 -12.61 -22.87 8.58
N SER A 441 -12.93 -23.63 7.55
CA SER A 441 -14.31 -23.71 7.04
C SER A 441 -14.71 -25.10 6.59
N PHE A 442 -16.02 -25.35 6.68
CA PHE A 442 -16.69 -26.56 6.19
C PHE A 442 -17.72 -26.12 5.14
N SER A 443 -17.69 -26.73 3.98
CA SER A 443 -18.66 -26.46 2.93
C SER A 443 -19.30 -27.73 2.40
N ARG A 444 -20.53 -27.59 1.90
CA ARG A 444 -21.28 -28.67 1.25
C ARG A 444 -22.26 -28.11 0.23
N SER A 445 -22.32 -28.78 -0.93
CA SER A 445 -23.34 -28.53 -1.94
C SER A 445 -24.49 -29.55 -1.81
N PHE A 446 -25.70 -29.06 -1.91
CA PHE A 446 -26.92 -29.87 -1.88
C PHE A 446 -27.68 -29.69 -3.20
N ASP A 447 -27.97 -30.76 -3.88
CA ASP A 447 -28.86 -30.73 -5.03
C ASP A 447 -30.33 -30.69 -4.55
N THR A 448 -31.04 -29.61 -4.91
CA THR A 448 -32.48 -29.48 -4.61
C THR A 448 -33.30 -29.49 -5.89
N ALA A 449 -34.59 -29.76 -5.79
CA ALA A 449 -35.51 -29.76 -6.95
C ALA A 449 -35.54 -28.41 -7.70
N SER A 450 -35.17 -27.31 -7.01
CA SER A 450 -35.14 -25.94 -7.56
C SER A 450 -33.74 -25.43 -7.93
N GLY A 451 -32.70 -26.24 -7.78
CA GLY A 451 -31.32 -25.91 -8.09
C GLY A 451 -30.37 -26.16 -6.92
N PRO A 452 -29.06 -26.09 -7.15
CA PRO A 452 -28.06 -26.35 -6.14
C PRO A 452 -28.07 -25.27 -5.05
N VAL A 453 -27.80 -25.73 -3.81
CA VAL A 453 -27.58 -24.88 -2.63
C VAL A 453 -26.18 -25.18 -2.09
N ASP A 454 -25.32 -24.17 -2.00
CA ASP A 454 -24.03 -24.28 -1.34
C ASP A 454 -24.16 -23.69 0.07
N LEU A 455 -23.61 -24.36 1.05
CA LEU A 455 -23.51 -23.91 2.45
C LEU A 455 -22.07 -23.92 2.89
N GLN A 456 -21.63 -22.87 3.56
CA GLN A 456 -20.33 -22.78 4.23
C GLN A 456 -20.48 -22.29 5.66
N LEU A 457 -19.82 -22.96 6.58
CA LEU A 457 -19.67 -22.57 7.97
C LEU A 457 -18.19 -22.41 8.26
N GLY A 458 -17.80 -21.36 8.98
CA GLY A 458 -16.39 -21.18 9.26
C GLY A 458 -16.11 -20.40 10.53
N TYR A 459 -14.84 -20.40 10.86
CA TYR A 459 -14.29 -19.67 12.01
C TYR A 459 -12.94 -19.07 11.62
N TYR A 460 -12.87 -17.76 11.71
CA TYR A 460 -11.64 -17.01 11.52
C TYR A 460 -11.08 -16.57 12.85
N HIS A 461 -9.78 -16.73 13.02
CA HIS A 461 -9.03 -16.26 14.18
C HIS A 461 -7.78 -15.53 13.73
N SER A 462 -7.52 -14.35 14.29
CA SER A 462 -6.26 -13.66 14.06
C SER A 462 -5.70 -13.04 15.33
N LEU A 463 -4.37 -12.95 15.35
CA LEU A 463 -3.59 -12.25 16.35
C LEU A 463 -2.67 -11.30 15.60
N GLN A 464 -2.72 -10.00 15.93
CA GLN A 464 -1.81 -8.96 15.42
C GLN A 464 -1.15 -8.26 16.60
N HIS A 465 0.18 -8.26 16.61
CA HIS A 465 0.97 -7.46 17.55
C HIS A 465 1.36 -6.16 16.88
N ILE A 466 1.32 -5.04 17.59
CA ILE A 466 1.77 -3.73 17.12
C ILE A 466 2.64 -3.11 18.20
N VAL A 467 3.96 -3.13 17.97
CA VAL A 467 4.95 -2.49 18.83
C VAL A 467 5.66 -1.43 18.01
N GLN A 468 5.59 -0.20 18.45
CA GLN A 468 6.25 0.93 17.78
C GLN A 468 6.93 1.84 18.81
N ASP A 469 8.06 2.43 18.38
CA ASP A 469 8.82 3.42 19.12
C ASP A 469 9.12 4.60 18.19
N TRP A 470 8.59 5.78 18.55
CA TRP A 470 8.75 7.02 17.79
C TRP A 470 9.71 7.93 18.54
N HIS A 471 10.79 8.37 17.84
CA HIS A 471 11.84 9.16 18.43
C HIS A 471 12.34 10.21 17.43
N TRP A 472 11.40 11.06 16.98
CA TRP A 472 11.67 12.07 15.97
C TRP A 472 12.50 13.22 16.53
N ASN A 473 13.33 13.80 15.67
CA ASN A 473 14.14 14.98 15.96
C ASN A 473 13.84 16.11 14.97
N THR A 474 14.20 17.33 15.34
CA THR A 474 14.02 18.55 14.55
C THR A 474 15.34 19.08 14.05
N TYR A 475 15.42 19.30 12.73
CA TYR A 475 16.61 19.86 12.06
C TYR A 475 16.25 21.11 11.27
N LEU A 476 17.24 21.96 11.00
CA LEU A 476 17.14 23.05 10.02
C LEU A 476 17.91 22.69 8.77
N GLN A 477 17.28 22.80 7.59
CA GLN A 477 17.82 22.32 6.32
C GLN A 477 17.53 23.29 5.19
N THR A 478 18.43 23.38 4.20
CA THR A 478 18.20 24.15 2.98
C THR A 478 17.07 23.53 2.15
N VAL A 479 16.25 24.35 1.49
CA VAL A 479 15.29 23.90 0.48
C VAL A 479 16.00 23.77 -0.87
N GLN A 480 16.60 22.62 -1.10
CA GLN A 480 17.34 22.26 -2.31
C GLN A 480 17.00 20.82 -2.70
N GLY A 481 16.65 20.61 -3.96
CA GLY A 481 16.06 19.34 -4.43
C GLY A 481 17.04 18.16 -4.53
N GLN A 482 18.34 18.41 -4.42
CA GLN A 482 19.42 17.43 -4.35
C GLN A 482 20.55 17.99 -3.49
N ASN A 483 21.20 17.13 -2.74
CA ASN A 483 22.37 17.50 -1.92
C ASN A 483 22.09 18.68 -0.95
N SER A 484 20.90 18.71 -0.35
CA SER A 484 20.53 19.68 0.67
C SER A 484 21.49 19.61 1.88
N SER A 485 21.80 20.75 2.49
CA SER A 485 22.67 20.85 3.64
C SER A 485 21.89 21.21 4.90
N LEU A 486 22.29 20.68 6.04
CA LEU A 486 21.85 21.15 7.34
C LEU A 486 22.45 22.53 7.65
N LEU A 487 21.74 23.31 8.45
CA LEU A 487 22.11 24.68 8.81
C LEU A 487 22.23 24.84 10.33
N ASN A 488 23.28 25.49 10.77
CA ASN A 488 23.44 25.92 12.13
C ASN A 488 22.95 27.38 12.32
N VAL A 489 22.40 27.64 13.50
CA VAL A 489 21.96 28.96 13.95
C VAL A 489 22.80 29.40 15.15
N THR A 490 23.29 30.62 15.07
CA THR A 490 24.03 31.32 16.17
C THR A 490 23.21 32.56 16.54
N ASN A 491 22.91 32.75 17.84
CA ASN A 491 22.20 33.92 18.32
C ASN A 491 23.05 35.21 18.29
N ALA A 492 22.45 36.36 18.56
CA ALA A 492 23.14 37.66 18.55
C ALA A 492 24.28 37.76 19.58
N ALA A 493 24.29 36.94 20.63
CA ALA A 493 25.36 36.86 21.62
C ALA A 493 26.56 35.96 21.18
N GLY A 494 26.48 35.40 19.97
CA GLY A 494 27.51 34.46 19.45
C GLY A 494 27.39 33.04 19.97
N GLN A 495 26.32 32.68 20.67
CA GLN A 495 26.06 31.34 21.16
C GLN A 495 25.44 30.48 20.05
N ALA A 496 25.96 29.29 19.80
CA ALA A 496 25.32 28.30 18.94
C ALA A 496 24.05 27.77 19.62
N VAL A 497 22.90 27.91 18.95
CA VAL A 497 21.58 27.42 19.45
C VAL A 497 21.15 26.14 18.77
N THR A 498 21.91 25.66 17.80
CA THR A 498 21.76 24.37 17.13
C THR A 498 23.09 23.61 17.18
N TYR A 499 23.07 22.32 16.97
CA TYR A 499 24.25 21.47 16.93
C TYR A 499 24.22 20.56 15.70
N ASN A 500 25.12 20.72 14.75
CA ASN A 500 25.17 19.98 13.49
C ASN A 500 23.81 19.99 12.74
N GLY A 501 23.14 21.15 12.74
CA GLY A 501 21.82 21.34 12.15
C GLY A 501 20.66 20.87 13.01
N LEU A 502 20.91 20.17 14.12
CA LEU A 502 19.88 19.78 15.09
C LEU A 502 19.38 21.01 15.84
N VAL A 503 18.09 21.29 15.73
CA VAL A 503 17.39 22.37 16.43
C VAL A 503 16.91 21.88 17.80
N ALA A 504 16.36 20.66 17.85
CA ALA A 504 15.87 20.04 19.07
C ALA A 504 15.84 18.52 18.93
N TYR A 505 16.09 17.82 20.02
CA TYR A 505 15.58 16.47 20.18
C TYR A 505 14.06 16.54 20.36
N GLY A 506 13.33 15.60 19.76
CA GLY A 506 11.88 15.66 19.70
C GLY A 506 11.35 16.68 18.68
N THR A 507 10.08 17.00 18.80
CA THR A 507 9.32 17.92 17.91
C THR A 507 8.59 19.00 18.69
N PRO A 508 9.31 19.92 19.39
CA PRO A 508 8.67 20.92 20.26
C PRO A 508 7.71 21.84 19.51
N TYR A 509 7.94 22.09 18.21
CA TYR A 509 7.04 22.84 17.33
C TYR A 509 5.63 22.19 17.23
N TRP A 510 5.54 20.88 17.44
CA TRP A 510 4.29 20.12 17.53
C TRP A 510 3.99 19.61 18.95
N GLY A 511 4.53 20.26 19.99
CA GLY A 511 4.29 19.89 21.38
C GLY A 511 4.86 18.52 21.77
N ASN A 512 5.92 18.06 21.11
CA ASN A 512 6.55 16.77 21.35
C ASN A 512 5.61 15.56 21.21
N CYS A 513 4.58 15.65 20.33
CA CYS A 513 3.63 14.57 20.06
C CYS A 513 4.29 13.26 19.63
N CYS A 514 5.48 13.36 19.08
CA CYS A 514 6.11 12.33 18.25
C CYS A 514 7.33 11.70 18.96
N VAL A 515 7.33 11.74 20.29
CA VAL A 515 8.19 10.95 21.19
C VAL A 515 7.25 10.06 22.01
N ARG A 516 7.09 8.81 21.57
CA ARG A 516 6.11 7.88 22.15
C ARG A 516 6.46 6.43 21.84
N SER A 517 5.85 5.55 22.62
CA SER A 517 5.94 4.11 22.42
C SER A 517 4.61 3.46 22.69
N TYR A 518 4.32 2.38 22.01
CA TYR A 518 3.20 1.51 22.31
C TYR A 518 3.50 0.05 21.99
N ASP A 519 2.87 -0.82 22.77
CA ASP A 519 2.94 -2.26 22.70
C ASP A 519 1.53 -2.81 22.94
N VAL A 520 0.86 -3.20 21.88
CA VAL A 520 -0.54 -3.63 21.92
C VAL A 520 -0.75 -4.88 21.08
N GLN A 521 -1.40 -5.86 21.69
CA GLN A 521 -1.86 -7.07 21.03
C GLN A 521 -3.35 -6.98 20.74
N TYR A 522 -3.72 -7.31 19.52
CA TYR A 522 -5.09 -7.41 19.03
C TYR A 522 -5.42 -8.85 18.70
N THR A 523 -6.57 -9.33 19.14
CA THR A 523 -7.09 -10.67 18.82
C THR A 523 -8.46 -10.50 18.17
N MET A 524 -8.67 -11.14 17.04
CA MET A 524 -9.93 -11.19 16.32
C MET A 524 -10.48 -12.61 16.33
N ASP A 525 -11.76 -12.77 16.69
CA ASP A 525 -12.51 -14.01 16.59
C ASP A 525 -13.77 -13.75 15.75
N ALA A 526 -14.00 -14.58 14.73
CA ALA A 526 -15.08 -14.32 13.80
C ALA A 526 -15.72 -15.62 13.25
N PRO A 527 -16.69 -16.20 13.92
CA PRO A 527 -17.55 -17.22 13.31
C PRO A 527 -18.38 -16.64 12.17
N PHE A 528 -18.51 -17.39 11.07
CA PHE A 528 -19.30 -16.98 9.93
C PHE A 528 -20.09 -18.12 9.29
N VAL A 529 -21.15 -17.74 8.61
CA VAL A 529 -21.95 -18.63 7.77
C VAL A 529 -22.23 -17.93 6.44
N SER A 530 -22.13 -18.65 5.34
CA SER A 530 -22.57 -18.18 4.03
C SER A 530 -23.31 -19.28 3.28
N ALA A 531 -24.22 -18.87 2.42
CA ALA A 531 -24.97 -19.78 1.56
C ALA A 531 -25.20 -19.15 0.20
N SER A 532 -25.32 -20.00 -0.82
CA SER A 532 -25.81 -19.63 -2.14
C SER A 532 -26.88 -20.61 -2.63
N TRP A 533 -27.80 -20.13 -3.46
CA TRP A 533 -28.87 -20.92 -4.08
C TRP A 533 -29.05 -20.46 -5.54
N GLU A 534 -29.12 -21.44 -6.45
CA GLU A 534 -29.19 -21.19 -7.89
C GLU A 534 -30.48 -21.77 -8.54
N PRO A 535 -31.64 -21.13 -8.33
CA PRO A 535 -32.89 -21.56 -8.98
C PRO A 535 -33.00 -21.01 -10.41
N GLY A 536 -32.76 -21.86 -11.42
CA GLY A 536 -32.82 -21.48 -12.82
C GLY A 536 -31.81 -20.38 -13.20
N ASN A 537 -32.28 -19.22 -13.64
CA ASN A 537 -31.45 -18.09 -14.05
C ASN A 537 -31.07 -17.17 -12.87
N TRP A 538 -31.61 -17.43 -11.69
CA TRP A 538 -31.23 -16.66 -10.49
C TRP A 538 -30.08 -17.31 -9.76
N ARG A 539 -29.28 -16.48 -9.09
CA ARG A 539 -28.41 -16.87 -8.00
C ARG A 539 -28.63 -15.89 -6.86
N PHE A 540 -28.95 -16.44 -5.71
CA PHE A 540 -28.99 -15.71 -4.43
C PHE A 540 -27.78 -16.15 -3.63
N ASP A 541 -27.11 -15.19 -3.00
CA ASP A 541 -26.02 -15.48 -2.08
C ASP A 541 -26.08 -14.56 -0.86
N GLY A 542 -25.63 -15.05 0.27
CA GLY A 542 -25.59 -14.25 1.47
C GLY A 542 -24.75 -14.88 2.56
N GLY A 543 -24.40 -14.04 3.53
CA GLY A 543 -23.63 -14.49 4.69
C GLY A 543 -23.75 -13.54 5.87
N LEU A 544 -23.45 -14.10 7.03
CA LEU A 544 -23.37 -13.45 8.32
C LEU A 544 -21.99 -13.75 8.92
N ARG A 545 -21.40 -12.76 9.55
CA ARG A 545 -20.14 -12.89 10.29
C ARG A 545 -20.24 -12.10 11.59
N PHE A 546 -19.81 -12.69 12.69
CA PHE A 546 -19.81 -12.04 13.98
C PHE A 546 -18.37 -11.79 14.43
N ASP A 547 -17.91 -10.56 14.27
CA ASP A 547 -16.56 -10.16 14.62
C ASP A 547 -16.48 -9.72 16.08
N ARG A 548 -15.48 -10.23 16.79
CA ARG A 548 -15.10 -9.81 18.12
C ARG A 548 -13.63 -9.50 18.17
N ILE A 549 -13.29 -8.21 18.42
CA ILE A 549 -11.93 -7.79 18.70
C ILE A 549 -11.68 -7.65 20.20
N ARG A 550 -10.48 -8.04 20.62
CA ARG A 550 -9.91 -7.75 21.93
C ARG A 550 -8.58 -7.06 21.73
N ALA A 551 -8.34 -6.00 22.50
CA ALA A 551 -7.06 -5.30 22.51
C ALA A 551 -6.54 -5.25 23.93
N SER A 552 -5.24 -5.52 24.11
CA SER A 552 -4.56 -5.47 25.41
C SER A 552 -3.13 -5.00 25.24
N GLY A 553 -2.67 -4.15 26.17
CA GLY A 553 -1.33 -3.60 26.12
C GLY A 553 -1.23 -2.23 26.80
N SER A 554 -0.31 -1.42 26.31
CA SER A 554 -0.10 -0.07 26.84
C SER A 554 0.50 0.87 25.80
N TYR A 555 0.39 2.17 26.05
CA TYR A 555 1.10 3.21 25.32
C TYR A 555 1.58 4.32 26.26
N ALA A 556 2.70 4.96 25.91
CA ALA A 556 3.28 6.04 26.64
C ALA A 556 3.78 7.14 25.69
N GLY A 557 3.68 8.40 26.11
CA GLY A 557 4.22 9.55 25.41
C GLY A 557 5.24 10.31 26.28
N SER A 558 5.80 11.37 25.73
CA SER A 558 6.61 12.32 26.50
C SER A 558 5.71 13.12 27.44
N SER A 559 6.11 13.24 28.70
CA SER A 559 5.41 14.07 29.69
C SER A 559 6.24 15.27 30.15
N GLY A 560 7.38 15.51 29.53
CA GLY A 560 8.27 16.62 29.86
C GLY A 560 9.63 16.47 29.18
N THR A 561 10.56 17.34 29.54
CA THR A 561 11.92 17.34 29.00
C THR A 561 12.94 17.25 30.13
N SER A 562 14.12 16.73 29.80
CA SER A 562 15.26 16.59 30.71
C SER A 562 16.53 17.14 30.06
N VAL A 563 17.51 17.54 30.89
CA VAL A 563 18.87 17.87 30.42
C VAL A 563 19.62 16.55 30.28
N ILE A 564 20.00 16.22 29.06
CA ILE A 564 20.68 14.94 28.76
C ILE A 564 21.79 15.20 27.75
N ASP A 565 23.02 14.83 28.06
CA ASP A 565 24.14 14.73 27.11
C ASP A 565 23.91 13.51 26.22
N VAL A 566 23.16 13.71 25.12
CA VAL A 566 22.75 12.62 24.20
C VAL A 566 23.91 12.16 23.36
N ASN A 567 24.82 13.06 22.96
CA ASN A 567 25.98 12.74 22.12
C ASN A 567 27.17 12.21 22.91
N LEU A 568 27.19 12.36 24.26
CA LEU A 568 28.22 11.98 25.20
C LEU A 568 29.59 12.66 24.93
N ASP A 569 29.58 13.93 24.53
CA ASP A 569 30.79 14.71 24.34
C ASP A 569 31.22 15.48 25.60
N GLY A 570 30.42 15.41 26.67
CA GLY A 570 30.64 16.07 27.96
C GLY A 570 30.20 17.55 27.98
N VAL A 571 29.54 18.03 26.93
CA VAL A 571 29.06 19.41 26.82
C VAL A 571 27.55 19.39 26.56
N ILE A 572 26.78 20.02 27.41
CA ILE A 572 25.32 20.15 27.18
C ILE A 572 25.08 21.28 26.17
N GLN A 573 24.79 20.92 24.93
CA GLN A 573 24.40 21.87 23.90
C GLN A 573 22.95 22.32 24.10
N VAL A 574 22.55 23.41 23.41
CA VAL A 574 21.18 23.96 23.55
C VAL A 574 20.10 22.94 23.27
N PRO A 575 20.15 22.11 22.21
CA PRO A 575 19.15 21.04 21.99
C PRO A 575 19.08 20.00 23.10
N GLU A 576 20.18 19.83 23.88
CA GLU A 576 20.27 18.83 24.96
C GLU A 576 19.71 19.32 26.30
N GLN A 577 19.39 20.62 26.38
CA GLN A 577 18.77 21.21 27.58
C GLN A 577 17.29 20.84 27.74
N THR A 578 16.65 20.38 26.67
CA THR A 578 15.21 20.11 26.63
C THR A 578 14.89 18.83 25.85
N VAL A 579 15.56 17.72 26.19
CA VAL A 579 15.36 16.42 25.53
C VAL A 579 14.07 15.79 26.05
N PRO A 580 13.06 15.52 25.17
CA PRO A 580 11.85 14.82 25.59
C PRO A 580 12.15 13.34 25.78
N VAL A 581 11.59 12.75 26.84
CA VAL A 581 11.71 11.33 27.15
C VAL A 581 10.35 10.68 27.31
N VAL A 582 10.21 9.43 26.88
CA VAL A 582 8.97 8.67 27.07
C VAL A 582 8.79 8.36 28.56
N ASN A 583 7.64 8.71 29.11
CA ASN A 583 7.30 8.43 30.50
C ASN A 583 6.61 7.07 30.64
N ASN A 584 7.42 6.00 30.65
CA ASN A 584 6.91 4.63 30.81
C ASN A 584 6.23 4.40 32.17
N ASN A 585 6.54 5.19 33.22
CA ASN A 585 5.89 5.08 34.53
C ASN A 585 4.44 5.58 34.51
N ALA A 586 4.08 6.41 33.52
CA ALA A 586 2.74 6.90 33.31
C ALA A 586 2.10 6.27 32.06
N ALA A 587 2.52 5.08 31.67
CA ALA A 587 1.94 4.35 30.54
C ALA A 587 0.45 4.13 30.76
N MET A 588 -0.32 4.45 29.74
CA MET A 588 -1.78 4.27 29.74
C MET A 588 -2.11 2.85 29.28
N PRO A 589 -3.02 2.15 29.95
CA PRO A 589 -3.44 0.82 29.54
C PRO A 589 -4.27 0.86 28.27
N VAL A 590 -4.21 -0.23 27.50
CA VAL A 590 -5.15 -0.59 26.43
C VAL A 590 -5.85 -1.85 26.87
N ASN A 591 -7.16 -1.80 27.04
CA ASN A 591 -7.93 -2.96 27.49
C ASN A 591 -9.41 -2.80 27.07
N TYR A 592 -9.76 -3.36 25.91
CA TYR A 592 -11.14 -3.36 25.47
C TYR A 592 -11.50 -4.59 24.65
N SER A 593 -12.81 -4.87 24.61
CA SER A 593 -13.41 -5.84 23.69
C SER A 593 -14.63 -5.21 23.01
N LYS A 594 -14.69 -5.35 21.69
CA LYS A 594 -15.80 -4.84 20.87
C LYS A 594 -16.28 -5.91 19.92
N THR A 595 -17.55 -5.82 19.55
CA THR A 595 -18.19 -6.75 18.62
C THR A 595 -18.98 -6.03 17.55
N HIS A 596 -19.13 -6.67 16.40
CA HIS A 596 -20.04 -6.25 15.35
C HIS A 596 -20.59 -7.44 14.58
N LEU A 597 -21.88 -7.38 14.19
CA LEU A 597 -22.47 -8.35 13.30
C LEU A 597 -22.41 -7.79 11.87
N GLU A 598 -21.69 -8.48 11.01
CA GLU A 598 -21.56 -8.17 9.59
C GLU A 598 -22.50 -9.05 8.77
N TYR A 599 -23.01 -8.49 7.68
CA TYR A 599 -23.86 -9.23 6.76
C TYR A 599 -23.68 -8.75 5.31
N SER A 600 -23.94 -9.65 4.40
CA SER A 600 -24.00 -9.34 2.96
C SER A 600 -24.98 -10.27 2.30
N PHE A 601 -25.93 -9.72 1.51
CA PHE A 601 -26.91 -10.46 0.75
C PHE A 601 -26.97 -9.94 -0.67
N GLY A 602 -26.92 -10.84 -1.64
CA GLY A 602 -26.92 -10.51 -3.05
C GLY A 602 -27.85 -11.40 -3.88
N ALA A 603 -28.25 -10.86 -5.02
CA ALA A 603 -28.98 -11.58 -6.05
C ALA A 603 -28.36 -11.26 -7.42
N ASN A 604 -28.24 -12.25 -8.27
CA ASN A 604 -27.83 -12.13 -9.65
C ASN A 604 -28.85 -12.84 -10.56
N TYR A 605 -29.21 -12.22 -11.66
CA TYR A 605 -30.15 -12.77 -12.63
C TYR A 605 -29.54 -12.79 -14.03
N LEU A 606 -29.38 -13.97 -14.59
CA LEU A 606 -28.92 -14.17 -15.96
C LEU A 606 -30.09 -13.95 -16.92
N LEU A 607 -30.18 -12.77 -17.54
CA LEU A 607 -31.14 -12.47 -18.60
C LEU A 607 -30.85 -13.30 -19.85
N THR A 608 -29.59 -13.41 -20.21
CA THR A 608 -29.04 -14.27 -21.26
C THR A 608 -27.69 -14.80 -20.83
N THR A 609 -27.07 -15.68 -21.58
CA THR A 609 -25.69 -16.13 -21.33
C THR A 609 -24.67 -14.99 -21.33
N ASN A 610 -25.00 -13.85 -21.95
CA ASN A 610 -24.11 -12.70 -22.13
C ASN A 610 -24.53 -11.45 -21.35
N LEU A 611 -25.67 -11.51 -20.63
CA LEU A 611 -26.23 -10.36 -19.91
C LEU A 611 -26.79 -10.78 -18.56
N ALA A 612 -26.29 -10.16 -17.50
CA ALA A 612 -26.77 -10.36 -16.14
C ALA A 612 -27.08 -9.02 -15.44
N LEU A 613 -28.01 -9.07 -14.51
CA LEU A 613 -28.33 -8.01 -13.56
C LEU A 613 -28.01 -8.50 -12.17
N PHE A 614 -27.52 -7.62 -11.31
CA PHE A 614 -27.28 -7.98 -9.91
C PHE A 614 -27.61 -6.84 -8.96
N GLY A 615 -27.84 -7.20 -7.71
CA GLY A 615 -27.96 -6.26 -6.59
C GLY A 615 -27.45 -6.88 -5.30
N ARG A 616 -26.99 -6.04 -4.37
CA ARG A 616 -26.43 -6.45 -3.07
C ARG A 616 -26.67 -5.40 -2.01
N ALA A 617 -26.92 -5.85 -0.80
CA ALA A 617 -26.97 -5.03 0.41
C ALA A 617 -26.05 -5.63 1.47
N SER A 618 -25.32 -4.78 2.18
CA SER A 618 -24.33 -5.21 3.15
C SER A 618 -24.09 -4.22 4.28
N SER A 619 -23.58 -4.72 5.38
CA SER A 619 -23.03 -3.96 6.50
C SER A 619 -21.77 -4.64 6.99
N GLY A 620 -20.71 -3.89 7.11
CA GLY A 620 -19.44 -4.35 7.65
C GLY A 620 -18.80 -3.31 8.54
N ALA A 621 -17.76 -3.68 9.27
CA ALA A 621 -17.08 -2.82 10.21
C ALA A 621 -15.57 -2.79 9.96
N ARG A 622 -14.99 -1.65 10.30
CA ARG A 622 -13.57 -1.50 10.59
C ARG A 622 -13.39 -1.32 12.08
N PHE A 623 -12.51 -2.09 12.67
CA PHE A 623 -12.05 -1.90 14.04
C PHE A 623 -10.79 -1.04 14.02
N ASN A 624 -10.79 0.06 14.78
CA ASN A 624 -9.63 0.94 14.91
C ASN A 624 -8.57 0.29 15.81
N SER A 625 -7.30 0.38 15.41
CA SER A 625 -6.16 -0.14 16.16
C SER A 625 -5.35 0.98 16.82
N ASP A 626 -4.10 1.14 16.41
CA ASP A 626 -3.14 2.10 16.94
C ASP A 626 -3.57 3.57 16.82
N ARG A 627 -4.46 3.89 15.87
CA ARG A 627 -5.03 5.23 15.73
C ARG A 627 -5.75 5.72 16.99
N LEU A 628 -6.23 4.83 17.85
CA LEU A 628 -6.81 5.16 19.14
C LEU A 628 -5.79 5.64 20.19
N LEU A 629 -4.50 5.39 19.95
CA LEU A 629 -3.41 5.62 20.90
C LEU A 629 -2.83 7.04 20.83
N PHE A 630 -3.32 7.86 19.89
CA PHE A 630 -2.82 9.22 19.70
C PHE A 630 -3.40 10.26 20.67
N GLY A 631 -4.25 9.85 21.60
CA GLY A 631 -4.86 10.65 22.65
C GLY A 631 -6.37 10.83 22.48
N GLY A 632 -7.15 10.73 23.56
CA GLY A 632 -8.60 10.93 23.58
C GLY A 632 -9.46 9.80 23.02
N GLY A 633 -8.87 8.76 22.40
CA GLY A 633 -9.61 7.57 21.92
C GLY A 633 -9.91 6.54 23.01
N LEU A 634 -9.09 6.49 24.07
CA LEU A 634 -9.22 5.59 25.21
C LEU A 634 -9.49 6.38 26.50
N ASN A 635 -10.28 5.80 27.39
CA ASN A 635 -10.43 6.35 28.74
C ASN A 635 -9.27 5.87 29.64
N ALA A 636 -9.22 6.35 30.89
CA ALA A 636 -8.13 6.04 31.84
C ALA A 636 -7.99 4.54 32.16
N ASN A 637 -9.04 3.73 31.96
CA ASN A 637 -9.01 2.28 32.14
C ASN A 637 -8.63 1.52 30.86
N GLY A 638 -8.23 2.23 29.79
CA GLY A 638 -7.86 1.64 28.51
C GLY A 638 -9.05 1.17 27.65
N ASN A 639 -10.28 1.49 28.04
CA ASN A 639 -11.45 1.13 27.25
C ASN A 639 -11.78 2.22 26.22
N ALA A 640 -12.21 1.80 25.02
CA ALA A 640 -12.69 2.68 23.96
C ALA A 640 -14.22 2.69 23.91
N PRO A 641 -14.89 3.83 23.67
CA PRO A 641 -16.30 3.84 23.29
C PRO A 641 -16.56 3.01 22.03
N GLN A 642 -17.76 2.41 21.90
CA GLN A 642 -18.09 1.55 20.75
C GLN A 642 -17.91 2.29 19.41
N GLY A 643 -18.46 3.49 19.26
CA GLY A 643 -18.38 4.25 18.00
C GLY A 643 -16.98 4.75 17.68
N VAL A 644 -16.08 4.84 18.68
CA VAL A 644 -14.67 5.19 18.51
C VAL A 644 -13.86 4.00 18.04
N ALA A 645 -14.11 2.82 18.63
CA ALA A 645 -13.38 1.61 18.30
C ALA A 645 -13.88 0.93 17.02
N VAL A 646 -15.15 1.14 16.63
CA VAL A 646 -15.81 0.41 15.53
C VAL A 646 -16.47 1.41 14.58
N ASN A 647 -16.00 1.47 13.35
CA ASN A 647 -16.57 2.30 12.29
C ASN A 647 -17.33 1.42 11.30
N VAL A 648 -18.62 1.64 11.19
CA VAL A 648 -19.53 0.82 10.38
C VAL A 648 -19.69 1.41 8.98
N VAL A 649 -19.69 0.55 7.98
CA VAL A 649 -19.99 0.89 6.58
C VAL A 649 -21.21 0.08 6.14
N LYS A 650 -22.27 0.78 5.72
CA LYS A 650 -23.47 0.18 5.09
C LYS A 650 -23.46 0.50 3.62
N GLN A 651 -23.60 -0.52 2.78
CA GLN A 651 -23.52 -0.37 1.34
C GLN A 651 -24.70 -1.06 0.62
N TYR A 652 -25.10 -0.44 -0.48
CA TYR A 652 -26.07 -0.96 -1.44
C TYR A 652 -25.43 -0.80 -2.82
N GLU A 653 -25.48 -1.84 -3.61
CA GLU A 653 -24.98 -1.82 -4.98
C GLU A 653 -25.88 -2.61 -5.91
N GLY A 654 -25.89 -2.22 -7.17
CA GLY A 654 -26.59 -2.94 -8.21
C GLY A 654 -26.04 -2.56 -9.58
N GLY A 655 -26.14 -3.47 -10.52
CA GLY A 655 -25.53 -3.23 -11.81
C GLY A 655 -25.89 -4.22 -12.90
N VAL A 656 -25.24 -3.99 -14.02
CA VAL A 656 -25.37 -4.75 -15.26
C VAL A 656 -24.02 -5.31 -15.65
N LYS A 657 -24.00 -6.58 -16.04
CA LYS A 657 -22.84 -7.28 -16.57
C LYS A 657 -23.15 -7.74 -17.98
N TRP A 658 -22.33 -7.30 -18.93
CA TRP A 658 -22.49 -7.69 -20.32
C TRP A 658 -21.14 -8.15 -20.88
N SER A 659 -21.16 -9.26 -21.65
CA SER A 659 -19.94 -9.80 -22.23
C SER A 659 -20.24 -10.49 -23.56
N THR A 660 -19.33 -10.32 -24.49
CA THR A 660 -19.25 -11.08 -25.74
C THR A 660 -17.89 -11.76 -25.86
N LYS A 661 -17.60 -12.39 -26.99
CA LYS A 661 -16.28 -12.98 -27.25
C LYS A 661 -15.12 -11.94 -27.21
N HIS A 662 -15.39 -10.69 -27.57
CA HIS A 662 -14.37 -9.66 -27.77
C HIS A 662 -14.51 -8.44 -26.86
N THR A 663 -15.65 -8.30 -26.18
CA THR A 663 -15.95 -7.10 -25.42
C THR A 663 -16.62 -7.46 -24.11
N SER A 664 -16.26 -6.80 -23.05
CA SER A 664 -16.98 -6.86 -21.78
C SER A 664 -17.26 -5.47 -21.24
N LEU A 665 -18.39 -5.31 -20.55
CA LEU A 665 -18.78 -4.08 -19.87
C LEU A 665 -19.50 -4.41 -18.57
N PHE A 666 -19.00 -3.87 -17.48
CA PHE A 666 -19.64 -3.84 -16.17
C PHE A 666 -20.05 -2.41 -15.82
N VAL A 667 -21.24 -2.23 -15.36
CA VAL A 667 -21.71 -0.96 -14.79
C VAL A 667 -22.30 -1.24 -13.42
N THR A 668 -21.75 -0.62 -12.38
CA THR A 668 -22.20 -0.79 -10.99
C THR A 668 -22.54 0.56 -10.38
N ALA A 669 -23.78 0.76 -9.97
CA ALA A 669 -24.18 1.88 -9.12
C ALA A 669 -24.03 1.48 -7.65
N PHE A 670 -23.57 2.39 -6.80
CA PHE A 670 -23.35 2.14 -5.38
C PHE A 670 -23.82 3.30 -4.50
N LEU A 671 -24.17 2.96 -3.27
CA LEU A 671 -24.42 3.89 -2.17
C LEU A 671 -23.73 3.33 -0.91
N ALA A 672 -22.86 4.13 -0.29
CA ALA A 672 -22.19 3.80 0.96
C ALA A 672 -22.46 4.88 2.01
N ASN A 673 -22.79 4.47 3.23
CA ASN A 673 -22.87 5.33 4.41
C ASN A 673 -21.84 4.83 5.42
N THR A 674 -21.05 5.72 5.97
CA THR A 674 -20.06 5.38 7.01
C THR A 674 -19.97 6.46 8.06
N GLN A 675 -19.42 6.11 9.20
CA GLN A 675 -19.09 7.01 10.28
C GLN A 675 -17.64 6.80 10.72
N GLU A 676 -17.01 7.87 11.16
CA GLU A 676 -15.71 7.84 11.82
C GLU A 676 -15.81 8.61 13.13
N GLN A 677 -15.43 7.96 14.22
CA GLN A 677 -15.24 8.55 15.52
C GLN A 677 -13.90 8.07 16.05
N ASN A 678 -12.82 8.71 15.64
CA ASN A 678 -11.48 8.36 16.10
C ASN A 678 -10.58 9.59 16.02
N GLN A 679 -9.29 9.39 16.22
CA GLN A 679 -8.31 10.42 15.90
C GLN A 679 -7.85 10.25 14.45
N ASP A 680 -7.94 11.32 13.68
CA ASP A 680 -7.23 11.44 12.42
C ASP A 680 -5.81 11.92 12.72
N VAL A 681 -4.86 11.14 12.29
CA VAL A 681 -3.45 11.52 12.26
C VAL A 681 -3.18 11.91 10.83
N THR A 682 -3.43 13.15 10.49
CA THR A 682 -2.76 13.73 9.33
C THR A 682 -1.29 13.93 9.70
N SER A 683 -0.47 14.20 8.73
CA SER A 683 0.98 14.27 8.87
C SER A 683 1.49 15.10 10.06
N GLN A 684 0.69 15.95 10.69
CA GLN A 684 1.18 16.90 11.69
C GLN A 684 0.29 17.09 12.91
N THR A 685 -0.97 16.78 12.84
CA THR A 685 -1.91 16.95 13.95
C THR A 685 -2.76 15.73 14.14
N HIS A 686 -2.90 15.33 15.38
CA HIS A 686 -3.95 14.43 15.77
C HIS A 686 -5.14 15.26 16.23
N PHE A 687 -6.29 15.03 15.67
CA PHE A 687 -7.52 15.64 16.10
C PHE A 687 -8.65 14.62 16.13
N LEU A 688 -9.54 14.84 17.09
CA LEU A 688 -10.71 14.01 17.21
C LEU A 688 -11.61 14.20 15.99
N ILE A 689 -12.05 13.09 15.40
CA ILE A 689 -13.07 13.08 14.36
C ILE A 689 -14.35 12.49 14.92
N SER A 690 -15.48 13.12 14.62
CA SER A 690 -16.80 12.55 14.84
C SER A 690 -17.67 12.92 13.65
N ARG A 691 -17.51 12.17 12.55
CA ARG A 691 -18.12 12.47 11.25
C ARG A 691 -18.93 11.31 10.72
N THR A 692 -19.96 11.66 9.96
CA THR A 692 -20.69 10.73 9.13
C THR A 692 -20.59 11.15 7.68
N TYR A 693 -20.53 10.14 6.78
CA TYR A 693 -20.34 10.36 5.35
C TYR A 693 -21.38 9.57 4.57
N ARG A 694 -21.76 10.13 3.43
CA ARG A 694 -22.52 9.44 2.40
C ARG A 694 -21.81 9.57 1.06
N SER A 695 -21.51 8.43 0.44
CA SER A 695 -20.93 8.34 -0.89
C SER A 695 -21.87 7.59 -1.81
N LYS A 696 -22.10 8.12 -3.01
CA LYS A 696 -22.89 7.45 -4.08
C LYS A 696 -22.16 7.64 -5.40
N GLY A 697 -22.28 6.65 -6.28
CA GLY A 697 -21.59 6.74 -7.54
C GLY A 697 -21.92 5.63 -8.52
N VAL A 698 -21.21 5.66 -9.63
CA VAL A 698 -21.27 4.66 -10.69
C VAL A 698 -19.88 4.29 -11.13
N GLU A 699 -19.60 3.00 -11.18
CA GLU A 699 -18.37 2.41 -11.72
C GLU A 699 -18.63 1.84 -13.10
N PHE A 700 -17.71 2.09 -14.02
CA PHE A 700 -17.63 1.50 -15.34
C PHE A 700 -16.35 0.70 -15.44
N GLU A 701 -16.41 -0.55 -15.87
CA GLU A 701 -15.26 -1.40 -16.16
C GLU A 701 -15.51 -2.10 -17.50
N GLY A 702 -14.60 -1.95 -18.44
CA GLY A 702 -14.74 -2.52 -19.76
C GLY A 702 -13.44 -3.02 -20.36
N SER A 703 -13.57 -3.94 -21.27
CA SER A 703 -12.46 -4.43 -22.10
C SER A 703 -12.89 -4.70 -23.52
N LEU A 704 -11.93 -4.53 -24.43
CA LEU A 704 -12.08 -4.81 -25.85
C LEU A 704 -10.82 -5.52 -26.35
N ASP A 705 -11.00 -6.70 -26.97
CA ASP A 705 -9.95 -7.42 -27.68
C ASP A 705 -10.36 -7.70 -29.11
N TYR A 706 -9.78 -6.98 -30.05
CA TYR A 706 -10.12 -7.10 -31.46
C TYR A 706 -8.86 -7.21 -32.32
N GLY A 707 -8.52 -8.41 -32.73
CA GLY A 707 -7.35 -8.69 -33.55
C GLY A 707 -6.02 -8.35 -32.83
N ALA A 708 -5.34 -7.35 -33.34
CA ALA A 708 -4.08 -6.85 -32.76
C ALA A 708 -4.30 -5.76 -31.69
N PHE A 709 -5.51 -5.23 -31.58
CA PHE A 709 -5.87 -4.17 -30.63
C PHE A 709 -6.47 -4.76 -29.37
N SER A 710 -5.96 -4.32 -28.19
CA SER A 710 -6.54 -4.60 -26.88
C SER A 710 -6.71 -3.31 -26.11
N MET A 711 -7.79 -3.16 -25.38
CA MET A 711 -8.03 -2.01 -24.51
C MET A 711 -8.74 -2.46 -23.24
N ARG A 712 -8.32 -1.95 -22.11
CA ARG A 712 -9.07 -1.96 -20.86
C ARG A 712 -9.31 -0.53 -20.44
N ALA A 713 -10.48 -0.28 -19.90
CA ALA A 713 -10.82 1.04 -19.39
C ALA A 713 -11.73 0.91 -18.17
N GLY A 714 -11.60 1.86 -17.28
CA GLY A 714 -12.47 2.02 -16.15
C GLY A 714 -12.62 3.49 -15.77
N ALA A 715 -13.78 3.80 -15.23
CA ALA A 715 -14.05 5.12 -14.70
C ALA A 715 -15.01 5.01 -13.52
N THR A 716 -14.83 5.86 -12.53
CA THR A 716 -15.72 5.91 -11.37
C THR A 716 -16.12 7.34 -11.12
N TYR A 717 -17.43 7.56 -11.23
CA TYR A 717 -18.08 8.78 -10.74
C TYR A 717 -18.41 8.61 -9.26
N THR A 718 -18.00 9.56 -8.42
CA THR A 718 -18.25 9.53 -6.99
C THR A 718 -18.73 10.90 -6.51
N HIS A 719 -19.90 10.90 -5.86
CA HIS A 719 -20.41 12.06 -5.14
C HIS A 719 -20.46 11.75 -3.65
N SER A 720 -19.44 12.20 -2.93
CA SER A 720 -19.30 12.00 -1.49
C SER A 720 -19.54 13.30 -0.73
N ARG A 721 -20.21 13.21 0.43
CA ARG A 721 -20.52 14.36 1.32
C ARG A 721 -20.36 13.98 2.77
N ILE A 722 -19.87 14.94 3.56
CA ILE A 722 -19.96 14.93 5.02
C ILE A 722 -21.43 15.19 5.37
N THR A 723 -22.10 14.26 6.04
CA THR A 723 -23.51 14.35 6.41
C THR A 723 -23.74 14.74 7.85
N GLY A 724 -22.71 14.67 8.68
CA GLY A 724 -22.70 15.13 10.05
C GLY A 724 -21.27 15.28 10.54
N ASP A 725 -21.00 16.28 11.35
CA ASP A 725 -19.72 16.50 12.04
C ASP A 725 -20.02 17.15 13.41
N ALA A 726 -19.73 16.40 14.48
CA ALA A 726 -19.99 16.87 15.83
C ALA A 726 -18.94 17.86 16.35
N ILE A 727 -17.76 17.90 15.71
CA ILE A 727 -16.62 18.73 16.13
C ILE A 727 -16.52 19.98 15.26
N THR A 728 -16.72 19.85 13.96
CA THR A 728 -16.67 20.95 12.99
C THR A 728 -17.97 21.00 12.17
N PRO A 729 -19.11 21.43 12.76
CA PRO A 729 -20.41 21.44 12.05
C PRO A 729 -20.42 22.23 10.75
N ALA A 730 -19.51 23.20 10.59
CA ALA A 730 -19.36 23.99 9.36
C ALA A 730 -18.93 23.14 8.13
N ASP A 731 -18.34 21.95 8.34
CA ASP A 731 -17.92 21.04 7.27
C ASP A 731 -19.10 20.21 6.73
N VAL A 732 -20.28 20.23 7.38
CA VAL A 732 -21.46 19.47 6.91
C VAL A 732 -21.93 19.97 5.55
N GLY A 733 -22.11 19.05 4.61
CA GLY A 733 -22.43 19.35 3.22
C GLY A 733 -21.22 19.42 2.28
N ASN A 734 -20.02 19.56 2.84
CA ASN A 734 -18.76 19.60 2.07
C ASN A 734 -18.39 18.22 1.49
N SER A 735 -17.57 18.25 0.47
CA SER A 735 -16.87 17.05 -0.03
C SER A 735 -15.78 16.66 0.99
N PRO A 736 -15.63 15.36 1.30
CA PRO A 736 -14.48 14.92 2.07
C PRO A 736 -13.17 15.32 1.39
N GLN A 737 -12.15 15.59 2.19
CA GLN A 737 -10.81 15.90 1.67
C GLN A 737 -10.32 14.85 0.69
N ARG A 738 -9.59 15.30 -0.36
CA ARG A 738 -8.91 14.46 -1.35
C ARG A 738 -9.86 13.55 -2.15
N GLN A 739 -11.17 13.78 -2.10
CA GLN A 739 -12.16 13.03 -2.85
C GLN A 739 -12.46 13.68 -4.20
N ALA A 740 -11.95 13.09 -5.29
CA ALA A 740 -12.26 13.51 -6.65
C ALA A 740 -13.64 13.01 -7.09
N THR A 741 -14.29 13.79 -7.97
CA THR A 741 -15.59 13.39 -8.55
C THR A 741 -15.43 12.25 -9.56
N TRP A 742 -14.38 12.28 -10.37
CA TRP A 742 -14.04 11.22 -11.31
C TRP A 742 -12.62 10.72 -11.08
N VAL A 743 -12.47 9.40 -11.09
CA VAL A 743 -11.20 8.70 -11.24
C VAL A 743 -11.33 7.81 -12.45
N PHE A 744 -10.35 7.81 -13.36
CA PHE A 744 -10.42 7.04 -14.59
C PHE A 744 -9.06 6.47 -14.98
N GLN A 745 -9.10 5.34 -15.67
CA GLN A 745 -7.95 4.70 -16.30
C GLN A 745 -8.32 4.12 -17.66
N ALA A 746 -7.36 4.08 -18.57
CA ALA A 746 -7.49 3.41 -19.87
C ALA A 746 -6.14 2.90 -20.33
N SER A 747 -6.08 1.64 -20.74
CA SER A 747 -4.84 0.96 -21.15
C SER A 747 -5.01 0.36 -22.55
N PRO A 748 -4.93 1.16 -23.62
CA PRO A 748 -4.88 0.68 -25.00
C PRO A 748 -3.52 0.08 -25.33
N SER A 749 -3.51 -1.00 -26.12
CA SER A 749 -2.30 -1.56 -26.70
C SER A 749 -2.55 -2.11 -28.11
N TYR A 750 -1.51 -2.11 -28.93
CA TYR A 750 -1.56 -2.62 -30.29
C TYR A 750 -0.32 -3.44 -30.63
N ARG A 751 -0.52 -4.59 -31.26
CA ARG A 751 0.55 -5.51 -31.63
C ARG A 751 0.85 -5.45 -33.13
N PHE A 752 2.07 -5.04 -33.48
CA PHE A 752 2.62 -5.00 -34.84
C PHE A 752 3.60 -6.18 -35.02
N GLY A 753 3.11 -7.37 -35.31
CA GLY A 753 3.96 -8.57 -35.41
C GLY A 753 4.65 -8.86 -34.06
N ALA A 754 5.98 -8.71 -34.01
CA ALA A 754 6.78 -8.91 -32.81
C ALA A 754 6.79 -7.69 -31.85
N LEU A 755 6.38 -6.51 -32.31
CA LEU A 755 6.35 -5.29 -31.50
C LEU A 755 4.95 -5.08 -30.92
N THR A 756 4.86 -4.91 -29.60
CA THR A 756 3.66 -4.43 -28.91
C THR A 756 3.93 -3.05 -28.36
N VAL A 757 3.06 -2.10 -28.66
CA VAL A 757 3.10 -0.75 -28.07
C VAL A 757 1.81 -0.51 -27.30
N GLY A 758 1.90 0.22 -26.19
CA GLY A 758 0.74 0.55 -25.40
C GLY A 758 0.98 1.78 -24.54
N ALA A 759 -0.11 2.24 -23.96
CA ALA A 759 -0.10 3.32 -22.99
C ALA A 759 -1.11 3.04 -21.88
N THR A 760 -0.89 3.65 -20.71
CA THR A 760 -1.87 3.68 -19.62
C THR A 760 -2.12 5.14 -19.25
N LEU A 761 -3.37 5.57 -19.38
CA LEU A 761 -3.84 6.86 -18.94
C LEU A 761 -4.46 6.70 -17.56
N LEU A 762 -3.99 7.45 -16.58
CA LEU A 762 -4.47 7.47 -15.20
C LEU A 762 -4.84 8.89 -14.83
N GLY A 763 -6.04 9.12 -14.35
CA GLY A 763 -6.42 10.49 -14.08
C GLY A 763 -7.51 10.66 -13.04
N THR A 764 -7.61 11.90 -12.54
CA THR A 764 -8.61 12.31 -11.58
C THR A 764 -9.03 13.75 -11.86
N THR A 765 -10.29 14.08 -11.61
CA THR A 765 -10.74 15.46 -11.56
C THR A 765 -10.24 16.14 -10.29
N GLN A 766 -10.48 17.42 -10.16
CA GLN A 766 -10.12 18.18 -8.96
C GLN A 766 -10.76 17.59 -7.70
N SER A 767 -10.10 17.84 -6.58
CA SER A 767 -10.57 17.54 -5.23
C SER A 767 -10.23 18.70 -4.30
N TYR A 768 -10.50 18.57 -3.00
CA TYR A 768 -10.14 19.60 -2.01
C TYR A 768 -9.00 19.12 -1.11
N ALA A 769 -8.12 20.02 -0.74
CA ALA A 769 -7.03 19.76 0.17
C ALA A 769 -7.53 19.34 1.55
N GLY A 770 -8.60 19.98 2.03
CA GLY A 770 -9.20 19.73 3.35
C GLY A 770 -10.72 19.69 3.34
N ASN A 771 -11.29 19.22 4.45
CA ASN A 771 -12.73 19.11 4.66
C ASN A 771 -13.48 20.47 4.63
N PRO A 772 -12.89 21.61 5.02
CA PRO A 772 -13.51 22.92 4.82
C PRO A 772 -13.71 23.32 3.35
N ASN A 773 -13.13 22.58 2.40
CA ASN A 773 -13.17 22.85 0.96
C ASN A 773 -12.59 24.24 0.56
N GLY A 774 -11.66 24.74 1.34
CA GLY A 774 -11.07 26.06 1.15
C GLY A 774 -10.07 26.15 0.00
N LEU A 775 -9.34 25.07 -0.29
CA LEU A 775 -8.32 25.02 -1.33
C LEU A 775 -8.56 23.83 -2.27
N VAL A 776 -8.63 24.09 -3.56
CA VAL A 776 -8.75 23.08 -4.60
C VAL A 776 -7.38 22.45 -4.87
N MET A 777 -7.34 21.14 -4.96
CA MET A 777 -6.24 20.40 -5.60
C MET A 777 -6.64 20.16 -7.06
N PRO A 778 -5.88 20.68 -8.03
CA PRO A 778 -6.19 20.49 -9.46
C PRO A 778 -6.26 19.02 -9.84
N GLY A 779 -7.16 18.68 -10.76
CA GLY A 779 -7.15 17.37 -11.41
C GLY A 779 -5.93 17.21 -12.31
N TYR A 780 -5.56 15.96 -12.58
CA TYR A 780 -4.44 15.64 -13.46
C TYR A 780 -4.70 14.37 -14.27
N THR A 781 -3.94 14.23 -15.35
CA THR A 781 -3.86 12.99 -16.13
C THR A 781 -2.38 12.62 -16.31
N GLN A 782 -2.01 11.45 -15.82
CA GLN A 782 -0.72 10.82 -16.03
C GLN A 782 -0.81 9.88 -17.22
N VAL A 783 0.20 9.89 -18.07
CA VAL A 783 0.33 8.95 -19.19
C VAL A 783 1.60 8.15 -19.00
N ASN A 784 1.45 6.84 -18.90
CA ASN A 784 2.54 5.88 -18.97
C ASN A 784 2.54 5.25 -20.37
N ALA A 785 3.69 4.92 -20.92
CA ALA A 785 3.81 4.29 -22.23
C ALA A 785 4.84 3.18 -22.21
N PHE A 786 4.62 2.16 -23.01
CA PHE A 786 5.56 1.07 -23.18
C PHE A 786 5.67 0.60 -24.63
N GLY A 787 6.85 0.08 -24.95
CA GLY A 787 7.10 -0.68 -26.17
C GLY A 787 7.81 -1.98 -25.81
N ARG A 788 7.26 -3.13 -26.21
CA ARG A 788 7.85 -4.46 -26.02
C ARG A 788 8.11 -5.10 -27.36
N TYR A 789 9.32 -5.58 -27.56
CA TYR A 789 9.72 -6.34 -28.73
C TYR A 789 10.04 -7.78 -28.35
N ASP A 790 9.24 -8.72 -28.88
CA ASP A 790 9.43 -10.15 -28.71
C ASP A 790 10.50 -10.63 -29.68
N ILE A 791 11.74 -10.84 -29.21
CA ILE A 791 12.88 -11.29 -30.04
C ILE A 791 12.61 -12.70 -30.56
N ASN A 792 12.02 -13.55 -29.72
CA ASN A 792 11.53 -14.89 -30.03
C ASN A 792 10.47 -15.30 -28.99
N ASP A 793 10.00 -16.54 -29.04
CA ASP A 793 8.95 -17.05 -28.13
C ASP A 793 9.36 -17.07 -26.64
N ARG A 794 10.66 -16.94 -26.34
CA ARG A 794 11.22 -16.99 -24.99
C ARG A 794 11.81 -15.67 -24.53
N MET A 795 12.11 -14.76 -25.41
CA MET A 795 12.89 -13.57 -25.08
C MET A 795 12.24 -12.30 -25.58
N SER A 796 12.09 -11.33 -24.70
CA SER A 796 11.59 -10.00 -25.02
C SER A 796 12.43 -8.89 -24.37
N ILE A 797 12.40 -7.73 -24.99
CA ILE A 797 12.91 -6.49 -24.41
C ILE A 797 11.78 -5.47 -24.40
N SER A 798 11.76 -4.63 -23.37
CA SER A 798 10.79 -3.54 -23.27
C SER A 798 11.45 -2.24 -22.83
N LEU A 799 10.87 -1.14 -23.28
CA LEU A 799 11.15 0.21 -22.80
C LEU A 799 9.85 0.78 -22.24
N GLN A 800 9.90 1.28 -21.01
CA GLN A 800 8.75 1.85 -20.32
C GLN A 800 9.07 3.25 -19.86
N ALA A 801 8.06 4.12 -19.87
CA ALA A 801 8.14 5.48 -19.37
C ALA A 801 6.88 5.79 -18.57
N ASP A 802 7.04 5.99 -17.25
CA ASP A 802 5.95 6.43 -16.39
C ASP A 802 5.94 7.95 -16.34
N ASN A 803 4.73 8.51 -16.20
CA ASN A 803 4.51 9.95 -16.24
C ASN A 803 5.26 10.62 -17.42
N LEU A 804 5.05 10.11 -18.63
CA LEU A 804 5.78 10.48 -19.86
C LEU A 804 5.88 11.99 -20.06
N PHE A 805 4.84 12.75 -19.73
CA PHE A 805 4.76 14.21 -19.88
C PHE A 805 5.24 14.97 -18.65
N ASN A 806 5.74 14.28 -17.61
CA ASN A 806 6.20 14.87 -16.36
C ASN A 806 5.14 15.77 -15.69
N THR A 807 3.88 15.31 -15.70
CA THR A 807 2.74 16.02 -15.13
C THR A 807 2.90 16.17 -13.62
N ILE A 808 2.59 17.35 -13.05
CA ILE A 808 2.41 17.55 -11.61
C ILE A 808 0.98 17.12 -11.26
N GLY A 809 0.84 16.14 -10.38
CA GLY A 809 -0.47 15.70 -9.89
C GLY A 809 -0.44 15.62 -8.37
N LEU A 810 -1.09 16.56 -7.70
CA LEU A 810 -1.13 16.57 -6.24
C LEU A 810 -2.04 15.47 -5.70
N THR A 811 -1.54 14.71 -4.76
CA THR A 811 -2.27 13.68 -4.03
C THR A 811 -2.63 14.13 -2.62
N GLU A 812 -1.84 15.06 -2.05
CA GLU A 812 -2.03 15.62 -0.72
C GLU A 812 -1.42 17.03 -0.67
N ILE A 813 -2.11 17.96 -0.02
CA ILE A 813 -1.54 19.24 0.45
C ILE A 813 -1.60 19.19 1.96
N ASP A 814 -0.51 19.59 2.60
CA ASP A 814 -0.40 19.54 4.03
C ASP A 814 -1.41 20.51 4.71
N GLN A 815 -2.03 20.01 5.76
CA GLN A 815 -3.10 20.67 6.51
C GLN A 815 -2.65 21.10 7.90
N SER A 816 -1.35 21.08 8.20
CA SER A 816 -0.88 21.37 9.56
C SER A 816 -1.19 22.81 10.01
N PRO A 817 -1.23 23.05 11.34
CA PRO A 817 -1.27 24.40 11.90
C PRO A 817 0.01 25.16 11.52
N GLY A 818 -0.01 26.03 10.60
CA GLY A 818 1.14 26.73 10.04
C GLY A 818 1.35 26.44 8.54
N ALA A 819 0.72 25.42 7.97
CA ALA A 819 0.61 25.30 6.53
C ALA A 819 -0.21 26.46 5.97
N VAL A 820 0.37 27.18 5.02
CA VAL A 820 -0.34 28.26 4.34
C VAL A 820 -1.34 27.66 3.38
N GLN A 821 -2.61 27.75 3.72
CA GLN A 821 -3.69 27.38 2.79
C GLN A 821 -3.87 28.52 1.78
N GLY A 822 -3.73 28.22 0.50
CA GLY A 822 -3.89 29.21 -0.57
C GLY A 822 -2.57 29.64 -1.20
N ASN A 823 -2.51 30.91 -1.64
CA ASN A 823 -1.31 31.45 -2.28
C ASN A 823 -0.10 31.49 -1.35
N GLY A 824 1.05 31.08 -1.85
CA GLY A 824 2.32 31.14 -1.14
C GLY A 824 3.04 29.80 -1.05
N LEU A 825 3.90 29.68 -0.07
CA LEU A 825 4.65 28.47 0.24
C LEU A 825 3.73 27.44 0.87
N ASN A 826 3.79 26.19 0.38
CA ASN A 826 3.05 25.07 0.91
C ASN A 826 3.94 23.82 0.88
N THR A 827 3.49 22.77 1.53
CA THR A 827 4.07 21.44 1.40
C THR A 827 3.00 20.48 0.88
N ALA A 828 3.38 19.64 -0.08
CA ALA A 828 2.45 18.72 -0.70
C ALA A 828 3.14 17.48 -1.21
N ARG A 829 2.35 16.43 -1.40
CA ARG A 829 2.78 15.20 -2.06
C ARG A 829 2.24 15.18 -3.49
N SER A 830 3.12 14.92 -4.45
CA SER A 830 2.77 14.78 -5.87
C SER A 830 3.01 13.35 -6.33
N ILE A 831 2.32 12.94 -7.39
CA ILE A 831 2.75 11.76 -8.16
C ILE A 831 4.22 11.92 -8.54
N LEU A 832 4.91 10.80 -8.73
CA LEU A 832 6.32 10.79 -9.12
C LEU A 832 6.52 11.44 -10.49
N GLY A 833 7.66 12.07 -10.67
CA GLY A 833 8.07 12.61 -11.95
C GLY A 833 8.30 11.52 -12.99
N ARG A 834 8.63 11.91 -14.22
CA ARG A 834 8.92 10.96 -15.30
C ARG A 834 10.06 10.03 -14.92
N THR A 835 9.79 8.72 -14.95
CA THR A 835 10.78 7.66 -14.85
C THR A 835 10.80 6.86 -16.15
N VAL A 836 12.00 6.43 -16.58
CA VAL A 836 12.19 5.60 -17.77
C VAL A 836 13.05 4.42 -17.41
N TYR A 837 12.67 3.24 -17.87
CA TYR A 837 13.46 2.02 -17.63
C TYR A 837 13.34 1.04 -18.78
N ALA A 838 14.37 0.21 -18.93
CA ALA A 838 14.41 -0.89 -19.88
C ALA A 838 14.36 -2.21 -19.13
N SER A 839 13.64 -3.18 -19.68
CA SER A 839 13.58 -4.53 -19.12
C SER A 839 13.88 -5.57 -20.19
N TRP A 840 14.58 -6.61 -19.79
CA TRP A 840 14.80 -7.82 -20.55
C TRP A 840 14.15 -8.98 -19.82
N ASN A 841 13.35 -9.78 -20.53
CA ASN A 841 12.65 -10.93 -19.95
C ASN A 841 13.00 -12.20 -20.74
N TYR A 842 13.20 -13.29 -20.02
CA TYR A 842 13.47 -14.62 -20.58
C TYR A 842 12.56 -15.65 -19.93
N ARG A 843 11.83 -16.41 -20.75
CA ARG A 843 10.97 -17.52 -20.34
C ARG A 843 11.74 -18.82 -20.37
N LEU A 844 11.76 -19.54 -19.23
CA LEU A 844 12.44 -20.83 -19.01
C LEU A 844 11.68 -22.03 -19.59
#